data_6c45d715c641d83496b45bf23bf78ace
#
_entry.id   6c45d715c641d83496b45bf23bf78ace
#
_cell.length_a   1.000
_cell.length_b   1.000
_cell.length_c   1.000
_cell.angle_alpha   90.00
_cell.angle_beta   90.00
_cell.angle_gamma   90.00
#
_symmetry.space_group_name_H-M   'P 1'
#
loop_
_entity.id
_entity.type
_entity.pdbx_description
1 polymer ?
#
loop_
_entity_poly.entity_id
_entity_poly.type
_entity_poly.pdbx_seq_one_letter_code
_entity_poly.pdbx_strand_id
1 'polypeptide(L)'
;MLCSLRQFCSATLLFTALMVGAAELEPGLVGEFFTIDDPSTFPTIAADRQPTLVRVEPRVAFDEVNEGDFYGTRLTTNFYARWSGVLKITAPGLYKFALDSDDGSRLSINGKMVVNNGGIHAMHRQIGQTQLTAGEHPIVIEYVQGGGGAGCVAWWTLPGESDDSPISRKALFHVKGSEAIAFDKAAWEKRPSEAPNKIRAEYGPFSTYTVEASFPTPSNYAYKGVVVKLVEDGNTNLCFDTELMRVSCAWDGGYLKMPRQRDGIEGHPVVTNEPIFGTNPGPGWSKGGSFSDPRSSKQGPLPADWAKWKGLYLDGRTVVLSYTVGSTAVLESPTFADGVIWRRINVSPTNETLIMLVAEEQGDVVVSGTTATLGVAQAMTAVSLIGDPLGAKLEASGGRLHLTLAADSTSRSFVLAYARGNKDQAVAKVAAVKTASAKTAPADLSVHTKGGAPRWGKPLTTELKEGTGKGAYVVDTITIPNDNIWKSYMRTTGMDFFADGRAALCTLDGDVWIVSNFAKGGKPTWQRFATGMFQLLGLKIVEGKVVVLGRDQLTVLHDLNGDGEADFYQNLNNDCLVTNNYHEFALDLQADKAGNLYYAKGSPWPPEVTSLHQGCMMKVAKDGSKLEIFATGLRAPNGLGMGPQDQLTFSDNQGHWMPACKVNWVKKGGFYGMVTAAHRSPVPTDFDRPLFWLPMNMDNSSGGEGWVSGDKWGPFDGQLLHTSYGKATFFICYHEEVGGKMQGGAVKLPLSFVSGVMRIRQSPSDGQIYVVGMRGWQTDAAQPGAFQRVRWTGKSVNLPKSIKTLKDAIAITFTDALSKDSATADNLAIEAWNYKWTEEYGSPELKPSTGKEGHDVIVPSAVTLSADGKTLTIDLPGLKPVDQLKIKYKLETAAGETASNEIYYTINAVP
;
A
#
# COMPACT_ATOMS: atom_id res chain seq x y z
N MET A 1 34.69 -56.60 -33.61
CA MET A 1 33.35 -56.36 -34.16
C MET A 1 32.83 -55.08 -33.55
N LEU A 2 32.84 -54.17 -34.39
CA LEU A 2 32.34 -52.80 -34.37
C LEU A 2 31.70 -52.23 -33.07
N CYS A 3 32.51 -51.40 -32.47
CA CYS A 3 32.24 -50.35 -31.50
C CYS A 3 31.59 -49.17 -32.22
N SER A 4 30.58 -48.56 -31.71
CA SER A 4 30.15 -47.22 -32.13
C SER A 4 30.03 -46.29 -30.94
N LEU A 5 31.05 -45.43 -30.82
CA LEU A 5 30.98 -44.17 -30.11
C LEU A 5 29.85 -43.31 -30.70
N ARG A 6 29.04 -42.73 -29.84
CA ARG A 6 28.33 -41.48 -30.13
C ARG A 6 28.73 -40.43 -29.12
N GLN A 7 29.52 -39.51 -29.63
CA GLN A 7 29.96 -38.30 -29.00
C GLN A 7 28.85 -37.25 -28.92
N PHE A 8 28.95 -36.47 -27.89
CA PHE A 8 28.34 -35.16 -27.67
C PHE A 8 28.31 -34.28 -28.92
N CYS A 9 27.13 -33.78 -29.28
CA CYS A 9 27.03 -32.64 -30.18
C CYS A 9 26.44 -31.44 -29.42
N SER A 10 27.33 -30.56 -28.99
CA SER A 10 27.00 -29.15 -28.71
C SER A 10 26.53 -28.52 -30.01
N ALA A 11 25.32 -27.96 -30.04
CA ALA A 11 24.82 -27.22 -31.18
C ALA A 11 25.55 -25.86 -31.26
N THR A 12 26.74 -25.86 -31.85
CA THR A 12 27.41 -24.67 -32.34
C THR A 12 26.85 -24.40 -33.73
N LEU A 13 26.04 -23.32 -33.85
CA LEU A 13 25.66 -22.81 -35.17
C LEU A 13 26.91 -22.35 -35.88
N LEU A 14 27.37 -23.16 -36.85
CA LEU A 14 28.37 -22.78 -37.84
C LEU A 14 27.79 -21.68 -38.75
N PHE A 15 28.25 -20.46 -38.56
CA PHE A 15 28.20 -19.45 -39.60
C PHE A 15 29.29 -19.83 -40.67
N THR A 16 28.90 -20.53 -41.70
CA THR A 16 29.70 -20.63 -42.91
C THR A 16 29.76 -19.26 -43.57
N ALA A 17 30.93 -18.67 -43.60
CA ALA A 17 31.21 -17.46 -44.35
C ALA A 17 31.06 -17.75 -45.86
N LEU A 18 29.89 -17.49 -46.42
CA LEU A 18 29.73 -17.16 -47.81
C LEU A 18 29.81 -15.63 -47.91
N MET A 19 30.74 -15.17 -48.76
CA MET A 19 30.77 -13.78 -49.23
C MET A 19 29.47 -13.47 -49.99
N VAL A 20 28.50 -12.90 -49.23
CA VAL A 20 27.30 -12.30 -49.76
C VAL A 20 27.31 -10.87 -49.23
N GLY A 21 26.97 -9.89 -50.05
CA GLY A 21 26.96 -8.46 -49.74
C GLY A 21 26.42 -8.17 -48.34
N ALA A 22 26.90 -7.09 -47.71
CA ALA A 22 26.57 -6.74 -46.32
C ALA A 22 25.07 -6.91 -46.06
N ALA A 23 24.73 -7.80 -45.13
CA ALA A 23 23.32 -8.03 -44.79
C ALA A 23 22.68 -6.73 -44.34
N GLU A 24 21.52 -6.39 -44.89
CA GLU A 24 20.77 -5.19 -44.50
C GLU A 24 20.33 -5.32 -43.03
N LEU A 25 20.68 -4.33 -42.20
CA LEU A 25 20.33 -4.29 -40.80
C LEU A 25 19.16 -3.37 -40.58
N GLU A 26 18.20 -3.87 -39.81
CA GLU A 26 17.05 -3.09 -39.35
C GLU A 26 17.13 -2.85 -37.82
N PRO A 27 16.60 -1.70 -37.30
CA PRO A 27 16.70 -1.38 -35.88
C PRO A 27 15.95 -2.37 -34.98
N GLY A 28 16.53 -2.67 -33.80
CA GLY A 28 15.95 -3.50 -32.74
C GLY A 28 16.50 -4.94 -32.72
N LEU A 29 16.07 -5.69 -31.72
CA LEU A 29 16.41 -7.12 -31.53
C LEU A 29 15.17 -7.97 -31.81
N VAL A 30 15.36 -9.16 -32.39
CA VAL A 30 14.29 -10.15 -32.54
C VAL A 30 14.07 -10.84 -31.20
N GLY A 31 12.89 -10.66 -30.62
CA GLY A 31 12.45 -11.29 -29.37
C GLY A 31 11.58 -12.51 -29.64
N GLU A 32 12.01 -13.68 -29.18
CA GLU A 32 11.27 -14.94 -29.21
C GLU A 32 10.85 -15.29 -27.80
N PHE A 33 9.58 -15.60 -27.58
CA PHE A 33 9.00 -15.92 -26.27
C PHE A 33 8.43 -17.33 -26.27
N PHE A 34 8.71 -18.10 -25.22
CA PHE A 34 8.31 -19.51 -25.11
C PHE A 34 7.69 -19.74 -23.73
N THR A 35 6.58 -20.48 -23.64
CA THR A 35 6.16 -21.06 -22.36
C THR A 35 7.09 -22.22 -21.99
N ILE A 36 7.42 -22.36 -20.72
CA ILE A 36 8.29 -23.42 -20.20
C ILE A 36 7.66 -24.07 -18.97
N ASP A 37 8.06 -25.29 -18.64
CA ASP A 37 7.54 -26.02 -17.49
C ASP A 37 8.37 -25.78 -16.23
N ASP A 38 9.69 -25.61 -16.38
CA ASP A 38 10.64 -25.38 -15.29
C ASP A 38 11.45 -24.09 -15.54
N PRO A 39 11.18 -23.01 -14.82
CA PRO A 39 11.92 -21.75 -14.92
C PRO A 39 13.19 -21.70 -14.07
N SER A 40 13.48 -22.73 -13.26
CA SER A 40 14.65 -22.73 -12.36
C SER A 40 15.98 -22.72 -13.09
N THR A 41 15.97 -23.11 -14.37
CA THR A 41 17.14 -23.13 -15.24
C THR A 41 16.82 -22.60 -16.64
N PHE A 42 17.83 -22.08 -17.34
CA PHE A 42 17.65 -21.67 -18.73
C PHE A 42 17.36 -22.89 -19.60
N PRO A 43 16.24 -22.93 -20.33
CA PRO A 43 15.87 -24.06 -21.15
C PRO A 43 16.78 -24.19 -22.41
N THR A 44 17.00 -25.39 -22.84
CA THR A 44 17.50 -25.64 -24.20
C THR A 44 16.30 -25.75 -25.14
N ILE A 45 16.11 -24.74 -25.99
CA ILE A 45 15.00 -24.72 -26.94
C ILE A 45 15.37 -25.58 -28.14
N ALA A 46 14.59 -26.61 -28.43
CA ALA A 46 14.77 -27.45 -29.62
C ALA A 46 14.60 -26.61 -30.89
N ALA A 47 15.38 -26.93 -31.93
CA ALA A 47 15.41 -26.12 -33.15
C ALA A 47 14.09 -26.09 -33.94
N ASP A 48 13.24 -27.09 -33.74
CA ASP A 48 11.90 -27.21 -34.33
C ASP A 48 10.77 -26.65 -33.44
N ARG A 49 11.12 -26.21 -32.23
CA ARG A 49 10.12 -25.64 -31.30
C ARG A 49 9.71 -24.23 -31.72
N GLN A 50 8.44 -24.07 -32.04
CA GLN A 50 7.90 -22.75 -32.37
C GLN A 50 7.74 -21.88 -31.11
N PRO A 51 8.10 -20.58 -31.19
CA PRO A 51 7.86 -19.64 -30.11
C PRO A 51 6.33 -19.38 -29.96
N THR A 52 5.95 -18.99 -28.75
CA THR A 52 4.59 -18.53 -28.43
C THR A 52 4.31 -17.16 -29.06
N LEU A 53 5.35 -16.33 -29.16
CA LEU A 53 5.29 -14.97 -29.72
C LEU A 53 6.67 -14.62 -30.32
N VAL A 54 6.66 -13.92 -31.43
CA VAL A 54 7.83 -13.24 -31.99
C VAL A 54 7.52 -11.78 -32.21
N ARG A 55 8.42 -10.89 -31.82
CA ARG A 55 8.32 -9.46 -32.11
C ARG A 55 9.70 -8.78 -32.08
N VAL A 56 9.83 -7.66 -32.76
CA VAL A 56 11.05 -6.85 -32.72
C VAL A 56 10.96 -5.86 -31.58
N GLU A 57 11.98 -5.85 -30.72
CA GLU A 57 12.08 -4.93 -29.59
C GLU A 57 13.15 -3.89 -29.82
N PRO A 58 12.86 -2.60 -29.69
CA PRO A 58 13.85 -1.54 -29.90
C PRO A 58 15.04 -1.62 -28.93
N ARG A 59 14.84 -2.23 -27.76
CA ARG A 59 15.84 -2.55 -26.74
C ARG A 59 15.23 -3.44 -25.66
N VAL A 60 16.04 -4.09 -24.84
CA VAL A 60 15.62 -4.80 -23.63
C VAL A 60 15.69 -3.83 -22.46
N ALA A 61 14.56 -3.24 -22.13
CA ALA A 61 14.41 -2.31 -21.01
C ALA A 61 12.97 -2.42 -20.49
N PHE A 62 12.70 -3.55 -19.84
CA PHE A 62 11.42 -3.92 -19.28
C PHE A 62 11.52 -3.80 -17.76
N ASP A 63 11.03 -2.70 -17.21
CA ASP A 63 10.96 -2.49 -15.77
C ASP A 63 10.11 -3.59 -15.12
N GLU A 64 10.32 -3.84 -13.84
CA GLU A 64 9.54 -4.84 -13.10
C GLU A 64 8.04 -4.56 -13.16
N VAL A 65 7.25 -5.58 -13.51
CA VAL A 65 5.78 -5.59 -13.43
C VAL A 65 5.35 -6.72 -12.53
N ASN A 66 4.48 -6.45 -11.57
CA ASN A 66 4.03 -7.43 -10.58
C ASN A 66 2.66 -8.04 -10.90
N GLU A 67 1.93 -7.45 -11.84
CA GLU A 67 0.63 -7.92 -12.32
C GLU A 67 0.51 -7.78 -13.84
N GLY A 68 -0.36 -8.59 -14.41
CA GLY A 68 -0.63 -8.61 -15.83
C GLY A 68 0.39 -9.42 -16.63
N ASP A 69 0.31 -9.34 -17.93
CA ASP A 69 1.26 -10.00 -18.81
C ASP A 69 2.56 -9.19 -18.98
N PHE A 70 3.66 -9.88 -19.23
CA PHE A 70 4.94 -9.25 -19.48
C PHE A 70 4.86 -8.41 -20.76
N TYR A 71 4.63 -7.12 -20.59
CA TYR A 71 4.66 -6.11 -21.67
C TYR A 71 3.89 -6.47 -22.95
N GLY A 72 2.67 -7.00 -22.81
CA GLY A 72 1.80 -7.34 -23.94
C GLY A 72 2.14 -8.67 -24.61
N THR A 73 2.97 -9.50 -24.00
CA THR A 73 3.29 -10.85 -24.51
C THR A 73 2.18 -11.86 -24.27
N ARG A 74 1.23 -11.55 -23.37
CA ARG A 74 0.20 -12.47 -22.84
C ARG A 74 0.82 -13.66 -22.09
N LEU A 75 2.02 -13.46 -21.53
CA LEU A 75 2.74 -14.41 -20.69
C LEU A 75 2.93 -13.75 -19.31
N THR A 76 2.59 -14.47 -18.26
CA THR A 76 2.67 -13.99 -16.86
C THR A 76 3.70 -14.74 -16.04
N THR A 77 3.75 -16.06 -16.20
CA THR A 77 4.63 -16.96 -15.43
C THR A 77 5.14 -18.08 -16.32
N ASN A 78 6.20 -18.75 -15.89
CA ASN A 78 6.79 -19.91 -16.54
C ASN A 78 7.03 -19.69 -18.03
N PHE A 79 7.80 -18.65 -18.34
CA PHE A 79 8.20 -18.35 -19.72
C PHE A 79 9.69 -18.04 -19.84
N TYR A 80 10.20 -18.22 -21.05
CA TYR A 80 11.54 -17.87 -21.45
C TYR A 80 11.47 -16.90 -22.62
N ALA A 81 12.32 -15.87 -22.58
CA ALA A 81 12.49 -14.92 -23.65
C ALA A 81 13.96 -14.92 -24.13
N ARG A 82 14.14 -14.77 -25.45
CA ARG A 82 15.44 -14.63 -26.08
C ARG A 82 15.40 -13.47 -27.05
N TRP A 83 16.22 -12.45 -26.82
CA TRP A 83 16.41 -11.33 -27.73
C TRP A 83 17.75 -11.49 -28.42
N SER A 84 17.74 -11.58 -29.76
CA SER A 84 18.94 -11.79 -30.58
C SER A 84 19.08 -10.72 -31.64
N GLY A 85 20.32 -10.40 -31.99
CA GLY A 85 20.63 -9.42 -33.01
C GLY A 85 22.07 -8.99 -33.06
N VAL A 86 22.31 -7.73 -33.40
CA VAL A 86 23.62 -7.12 -33.62
C VAL A 86 23.73 -5.87 -32.75
N LEU A 87 24.79 -5.82 -31.93
CA LEU A 87 25.23 -4.64 -31.20
C LEU A 87 26.26 -3.89 -32.03
N LYS A 88 25.98 -2.64 -32.41
CA LYS A 88 26.89 -1.80 -33.18
C LYS A 88 27.72 -0.91 -32.27
N ILE A 89 29.00 -1.12 -32.24
CA ILE A 89 29.98 -0.39 -31.45
C ILE A 89 30.66 0.65 -32.32
N THR A 90 30.64 1.92 -31.89
CA THR A 90 31.26 3.03 -32.60
C THR A 90 32.66 3.35 -32.09
N ALA A 91 32.89 3.20 -30.78
CA ALA A 91 34.19 3.44 -30.14
C ALA A 91 34.73 2.17 -29.53
N PRO A 92 35.95 1.69 -29.89
CA PRO A 92 36.55 0.52 -29.27
C PRO A 92 36.91 0.81 -27.82
N GLY A 93 36.80 -0.21 -26.95
CA GLY A 93 37.15 -0.04 -25.55
C GLY A 93 36.56 -1.11 -24.63
N LEU A 94 36.81 -0.93 -23.34
CA LEU A 94 36.24 -1.79 -22.31
C LEU A 94 34.82 -1.30 -21.96
N TYR A 95 33.84 -2.12 -22.31
CA TYR A 95 32.43 -1.88 -21.98
C TYR A 95 32.06 -2.67 -20.71
N LYS A 96 31.32 -2.03 -19.78
CA LYS A 96 30.66 -2.74 -18.72
C LYS A 96 29.19 -2.94 -19.12
N PHE A 97 28.64 -4.10 -18.79
CA PHE A 97 27.24 -4.42 -19.01
C PHE A 97 26.63 -4.85 -17.69
N ALA A 98 25.35 -4.53 -17.49
CA ALA A 98 24.58 -5.06 -16.38
C ALA A 98 23.23 -5.59 -16.86
N LEU A 99 22.73 -6.59 -16.14
CA LEU A 99 21.36 -7.06 -16.26
C LEU A 99 20.67 -6.88 -14.91
N ASP A 100 19.57 -6.14 -14.90
CA ASP A 100 18.61 -6.13 -13.81
C ASP A 100 17.46 -7.02 -14.22
N SER A 101 17.17 -8.06 -13.48
CA SER A 101 16.04 -8.95 -13.80
C SER A 101 15.39 -9.56 -12.56
N ASP A 102 14.13 -9.85 -12.72
CA ASP A 102 13.27 -10.68 -11.88
C ASP A 102 12.51 -11.61 -12.87
N ASP A 103 12.81 -12.86 -13.00
CA ASP A 103 13.85 -13.68 -12.38
C ASP A 103 15.20 -13.64 -13.17
N GLY A 104 15.67 -14.81 -13.60
CA GLY A 104 17.00 -15.03 -14.15
C GLY A 104 17.22 -14.43 -15.54
N SER A 105 18.42 -13.85 -15.78
CA SER A 105 18.82 -13.35 -17.09
C SER A 105 20.30 -13.59 -17.40
N ARG A 106 20.66 -13.55 -18.67
CA ARG A 106 22.06 -13.61 -19.09
C ARG A 106 22.29 -12.88 -20.41
N LEU A 107 23.48 -12.33 -20.58
CA LEU A 107 23.89 -11.58 -21.75
C LEU A 107 25.15 -12.25 -22.36
N SER A 108 25.08 -12.53 -23.65
CA SER A 108 26.21 -13.01 -24.43
C SER A 108 26.54 -12.07 -25.60
N ILE A 109 27.81 -11.79 -25.83
CA ILE A 109 28.31 -11.01 -26.97
C ILE A 109 29.39 -11.83 -27.69
N ASN A 110 29.30 -11.91 -28.97
CA ASN A 110 30.21 -12.75 -29.82
C ASN A 110 30.24 -14.21 -29.34
N GLY A 111 29.12 -14.74 -28.86
CA GLY A 111 28.98 -16.09 -28.33
C GLY A 111 29.64 -16.32 -26.97
N LYS A 112 30.19 -15.29 -26.33
CA LYS A 112 30.76 -15.38 -24.97
C LYS A 112 29.80 -14.80 -23.95
N MET A 113 29.58 -15.51 -22.84
CA MET A 113 28.83 -15.03 -21.70
C MET A 113 29.55 -13.82 -21.07
N VAL A 114 28.87 -12.67 -21.00
CA VAL A 114 29.38 -11.43 -20.41
C VAL A 114 28.73 -11.19 -19.02
N VAL A 115 27.41 -11.40 -18.91
CA VAL A 115 26.70 -11.29 -17.64
C VAL A 115 25.89 -12.57 -17.43
N ASN A 116 25.95 -13.12 -16.22
CA ASN A 116 25.14 -14.24 -15.80
C ASN A 116 24.40 -13.87 -14.50
N ASN A 117 23.12 -13.62 -14.62
CA ASN A 117 22.19 -13.30 -13.53
C ASN A 117 21.13 -14.40 -13.45
N GLY A 118 21.58 -15.69 -13.45
CA GLY A 118 20.67 -16.84 -13.45
C GLY A 118 20.14 -17.19 -12.07
N GLY A 119 19.00 -17.88 -12.05
CA GLY A 119 18.31 -18.34 -10.85
C GLY A 119 16.90 -17.74 -10.74
N ILE A 120 16.18 -18.16 -9.73
CA ILE A 120 14.88 -17.60 -9.36
C ILE A 120 15.13 -16.58 -8.23
N HIS A 121 14.84 -15.31 -8.46
CA HIS A 121 15.12 -14.23 -7.52
C HIS A 121 14.29 -12.98 -7.86
N ALA A 122 14.01 -12.15 -6.86
CA ALA A 122 13.47 -10.81 -7.08
C ALA A 122 14.45 -9.95 -7.91
N MET A 123 13.99 -8.76 -8.36
CA MET A 123 14.80 -7.85 -9.16
C MET A 123 16.22 -7.70 -8.58
N HIS A 124 17.20 -8.19 -9.30
CA HIS A 124 18.60 -8.27 -8.88
C HIS A 124 19.52 -7.87 -10.02
N ARG A 125 20.61 -7.18 -9.68
CA ARG A 125 21.60 -6.69 -10.66
C ARG A 125 22.88 -7.54 -10.65
N GLN A 126 23.31 -7.97 -11.85
CA GLN A 126 24.64 -8.54 -12.07
C GLN A 126 25.39 -7.76 -13.15
N ILE A 127 26.69 -7.62 -12.97
CA ILE A 127 27.58 -6.82 -13.82
C ILE A 127 28.65 -7.71 -14.43
N GLY A 128 28.96 -7.45 -15.71
CA GLY A 128 30.07 -8.04 -16.42
C GLY A 128 30.78 -7.01 -17.29
N GLN A 129 31.92 -7.35 -17.85
CA GLN A 129 32.66 -6.47 -18.75
C GLN A 129 33.32 -7.22 -19.88
N THR A 130 33.48 -6.57 -21.03
CA THR A 130 34.17 -7.14 -22.17
C THR A 130 34.81 -6.05 -23.03
N GLN A 131 35.97 -6.38 -23.64
CA GLN A 131 36.62 -5.51 -24.59
C GLN A 131 35.94 -5.67 -25.96
N LEU A 132 35.47 -4.56 -26.55
CA LEU A 132 34.87 -4.56 -27.87
C LEU A 132 35.63 -3.65 -28.82
N THR A 133 35.72 -4.07 -30.09
CA THR A 133 36.23 -3.28 -31.20
C THR A 133 35.09 -2.46 -31.83
N ALA A 134 35.41 -1.42 -32.57
CA ALA A 134 34.39 -0.79 -33.42
C ALA A 134 33.88 -1.78 -34.45
N GLY A 135 32.57 -1.78 -34.72
CA GLY A 135 31.95 -2.71 -35.66
C GLY A 135 30.70 -3.39 -35.13
N GLU A 136 30.32 -4.47 -35.74
CA GLU A 136 29.10 -5.22 -35.47
C GLU A 136 29.42 -6.47 -34.63
N HIS A 137 28.70 -6.68 -33.55
CA HIS A 137 28.89 -7.77 -32.61
C HIS A 137 27.57 -8.51 -32.40
N PRO A 138 27.47 -9.80 -32.68
CA PRO A 138 26.32 -10.61 -32.32
C PRO A 138 26.02 -10.49 -30.80
N ILE A 139 24.78 -10.17 -30.45
CA ILE A 139 24.30 -10.06 -29.07
C ILE A 139 23.09 -10.97 -28.85
N VAL A 140 23.07 -11.64 -27.71
CA VAL A 140 21.92 -12.43 -27.24
C VAL A 140 21.69 -12.11 -25.80
N ILE A 141 20.45 -11.75 -25.48
CA ILE A 141 19.95 -11.57 -24.10
C ILE A 141 18.89 -12.65 -23.88
N GLU A 142 19.01 -13.38 -22.79
CA GLU A 142 18.06 -14.43 -22.41
C GLU A 142 17.48 -14.11 -21.05
N TYR A 143 16.21 -14.46 -20.84
CA TYR A 143 15.46 -14.20 -19.64
C TYR A 143 14.53 -15.36 -19.33
N VAL A 144 14.47 -15.78 -18.08
CA VAL A 144 13.51 -16.76 -17.56
C VAL A 144 12.66 -16.10 -16.49
N GLN A 145 11.37 -16.40 -16.51
CA GLN A 145 10.40 -15.94 -15.53
C GLN A 145 9.68 -17.14 -14.92
N GLY A 146 9.74 -17.27 -13.61
CA GLY A 146 8.97 -18.27 -12.86
C GLY A 146 7.62 -17.73 -12.39
N GLY A 147 7.64 -16.78 -11.50
CA GLY A 147 6.41 -16.18 -10.96
C GLY A 147 6.73 -15.03 -10.03
N GLY A 148 5.72 -14.23 -9.70
CA GLY A 148 5.91 -13.00 -8.96
C GLY A 148 6.15 -11.81 -9.89
N GLY A 149 7.05 -10.90 -9.51
CA GLY A 149 7.49 -9.80 -10.38
C GLY A 149 8.14 -10.30 -11.66
N ALA A 150 8.04 -9.55 -12.73
CA ALA A 150 8.65 -9.87 -14.03
C ALA A 150 9.31 -8.63 -14.63
N GLY A 151 10.61 -8.65 -14.82
CA GLY A 151 11.35 -7.53 -15.38
C GLY A 151 12.72 -7.93 -15.93
N CYS A 152 13.17 -7.23 -16.98
CA CYS A 152 14.53 -7.42 -17.53
C CYS A 152 15.02 -6.14 -18.18
N VAL A 153 16.09 -5.55 -17.64
CA VAL A 153 16.72 -4.36 -18.20
C VAL A 153 18.19 -4.62 -18.47
N ALA A 154 18.61 -4.39 -19.70
CA ALA A 154 20.01 -4.51 -20.11
C ALA A 154 20.67 -3.12 -20.17
N TRP A 155 21.72 -2.95 -19.38
CA TRP A 155 22.46 -1.70 -19.21
C TRP A 155 23.86 -1.80 -19.81
N TRP A 156 24.42 -0.66 -20.16
CA TRP A 156 25.84 -0.53 -20.52
C TRP A 156 26.45 0.75 -19.95
N THR A 157 27.75 0.69 -19.68
CA THR A 157 28.60 1.85 -19.42
C THR A 157 29.61 1.94 -20.53
N LEU A 158 29.67 3.08 -21.21
CA LEU A 158 30.57 3.31 -22.31
C LEU A 158 32.02 3.47 -21.83
N PRO A 159 33.02 3.18 -22.67
CA PRO A 159 34.42 3.37 -22.29
C PRO A 159 34.74 4.79 -21.85
N GLY A 160 35.27 4.92 -20.63
CA GLY A 160 35.58 6.24 -20.02
C GLY A 160 34.44 6.93 -19.28
N GLU A 161 33.22 6.41 -19.31
CA GLU A 161 32.09 6.93 -18.54
C GLU A 161 31.98 6.20 -17.18
N SER A 162 31.37 6.91 -16.19
CA SER A 162 31.08 6.37 -14.85
C SER A 162 29.65 5.83 -14.75
N ASP A 163 28.72 6.45 -15.46
CA ASP A 163 27.30 6.21 -15.35
C ASP A 163 26.83 5.20 -16.41
N ASP A 164 25.93 4.33 -16.00
CA ASP A 164 25.27 3.39 -16.89
C ASP A 164 23.94 3.94 -17.42
N SER A 165 23.53 3.40 -18.55
CA SER A 165 22.23 3.66 -19.17
C SER A 165 21.73 2.38 -19.83
N PRO A 166 20.39 2.21 -20.02
CA PRO A 166 19.91 1.10 -20.83
C PRO A 166 20.57 1.10 -22.22
N ILE A 167 20.94 -0.07 -22.73
CA ILE A 167 21.61 -0.17 -24.04
C ILE A 167 20.81 0.62 -25.07
N SER A 168 21.50 1.53 -25.74
CA SER A 168 20.85 2.48 -26.66
C SER A 168 20.15 1.76 -27.82
N ARG A 169 18.89 2.10 -28.07
CA ARG A 169 18.15 1.63 -29.26
C ARG A 169 18.87 1.92 -30.58
N LYS A 170 19.75 2.92 -30.63
CA LYS A 170 20.55 3.27 -31.80
C LYS A 170 21.74 2.35 -32.02
N ALA A 171 22.05 1.50 -31.05
CA ALA A 171 23.13 0.54 -31.11
C ALA A 171 22.67 -0.90 -31.38
N LEU A 172 21.35 -1.15 -31.36
CA LEU A 172 20.75 -2.46 -31.47
C LEU A 172 20.04 -2.64 -32.82
N PHE A 173 20.39 -3.73 -33.51
CA PHE A 173 19.90 -4.07 -34.83
C PHE A 173 19.63 -5.56 -34.94
N HIS A 174 18.92 -5.96 -36.01
CA HIS A 174 18.78 -7.34 -36.45
C HIS A 174 18.96 -7.41 -37.96
N VAL A 175 19.27 -8.58 -38.48
CA VAL A 175 19.32 -8.81 -39.91
C VAL A 175 17.91 -8.81 -40.49
N LYS A 176 17.64 -8.01 -41.49
CA LYS A 176 16.35 -7.95 -42.18
C LYS A 176 15.87 -9.33 -42.59
N GLY A 177 14.64 -9.65 -42.23
CA GLY A 177 14.01 -10.94 -42.46
C GLY A 177 14.27 -11.98 -41.37
N SER A 178 15.18 -11.73 -40.40
CA SER A 178 15.41 -12.65 -39.27
C SER A 178 14.27 -12.66 -38.27
N GLU A 179 13.38 -11.67 -38.31
CA GLU A 179 12.16 -11.56 -37.55
C GLU A 179 11.01 -12.41 -38.09
N ALA A 180 11.11 -12.94 -39.29
CA ALA A 180 10.11 -13.75 -39.96
C ALA A 180 10.04 -15.19 -39.44
N ILE A 181 10.04 -15.34 -38.10
CA ILE A 181 9.93 -16.65 -37.44
C ILE A 181 8.44 -16.97 -37.25
N ALA A 182 8.03 -18.15 -37.70
CA ALA A 182 6.65 -18.58 -37.61
C ALA A 182 6.23 -18.87 -36.17
N PHE A 183 5.06 -18.37 -35.77
CA PHE A 183 4.38 -18.72 -34.52
C PHE A 183 2.88 -18.79 -34.73
N ASP A 184 2.16 -19.50 -33.88
CA ASP A 184 0.71 -19.57 -33.93
C ASP A 184 0.06 -18.30 -33.37
N LYS A 185 -0.12 -17.29 -34.23
CA LYS A 185 -0.74 -16.02 -33.88
C LYS A 185 -2.16 -16.19 -33.37
N ALA A 186 -2.95 -17.14 -33.93
CA ALA A 186 -4.33 -17.35 -33.51
C ALA A 186 -4.41 -17.97 -32.10
N ALA A 187 -3.49 -18.89 -31.76
CA ALA A 187 -3.39 -19.41 -30.39
C ALA A 187 -2.91 -18.34 -29.42
N TRP A 188 -1.96 -17.48 -29.82
CA TRP A 188 -1.50 -16.36 -29.00
C TRP A 188 -2.62 -15.33 -28.77
N GLU A 189 -3.41 -14.96 -29.76
CA GLU A 189 -4.52 -14.01 -29.62
C GLU A 189 -5.63 -14.51 -28.70
N LYS A 190 -5.79 -15.81 -28.53
CA LYS A 190 -6.75 -16.41 -27.59
C LYS A 190 -6.27 -16.41 -26.12
N ARG A 191 -4.98 -16.17 -25.86
CA ARG A 191 -4.48 -16.08 -24.49
C ARG A 191 -5.07 -14.86 -23.80
N PRO A 192 -5.38 -14.95 -22.49
CA PRO A 192 -5.76 -13.77 -21.73
C PRO A 192 -4.70 -12.69 -21.88
N SER A 193 -5.10 -11.48 -22.19
CA SER A 193 -4.21 -10.30 -22.17
C SER A 193 -4.54 -9.50 -20.95
N GLU A 194 -3.56 -9.39 -20.09
CA GLU A 194 -3.65 -8.56 -18.89
C GLU A 194 -2.58 -7.47 -19.00
N ALA A 195 -2.99 -6.34 -19.56
CA ALA A 195 -2.09 -5.18 -19.60
C ALA A 195 -1.75 -4.75 -18.16
N PRO A 196 -0.46 -4.72 -17.79
CA PRO A 196 -0.08 -4.21 -16.48
C PRO A 196 -0.53 -2.75 -16.36
N ASN A 197 -1.06 -2.40 -15.19
CA ASN A 197 -1.39 -1.01 -14.82
C ASN A 197 -2.49 -0.28 -15.60
N LYS A 198 -3.46 -0.96 -16.14
CA LYS A 198 -4.75 -0.30 -16.31
C LYS A 198 -5.45 -0.31 -14.97
N ILE A 199 -5.87 0.87 -14.49
CA ILE A 199 -6.92 0.92 -13.48
C ILE A 199 -8.13 0.28 -14.15
N ARG A 200 -8.31 -1.02 -13.91
CA ARG A 200 -9.46 -1.78 -14.43
C ARG A 200 -10.68 -1.55 -13.56
N ALA A 201 -10.42 -1.14 -12.31
CA ALA A 201 -11.44 -0.94 -11.32
C ALA A 201 -12.21 0.36 -11.55
N GLU A 202 -13.52 0.26 -11.53
CA GLU A 202 -14.41 1.41 -11.51
C GLU A 202 -14.57 1.91 -10.07
N TYR A 203 -13.92 3.03 -9.74
CA TYR A 203 -13.97 3.67 -8.42
C TYR A 203 -14.94 4.85 -8.34
N GLY A 204 -15.75 5.06 -9.37
CA GLY A 204 -16.70 6.17 -9.43
C GLY A 204 -16.09 7.48 -9.93
N PRO A 205 -16.74 8.61 -9.63
CA PRO A 205 -16.41 9.91 -10.20
C PRO A 205 -15.20 10.59 -9.56
N PHE A 206 -14.66 10.07 -8.46
CA PHE A 206 -13.47 10.62 -7.81
C PHE A 206 -12.55 9.54 -7.26
N SER A 207 -11.32 9.92 -6.98
CA SER A 207 -10.37 9.15 -6.16
C SER A 207 -9.45 10.10 -5.41
N THR A 208 -8.95 9.69 -4.23
CA THR A 208 -7.97 10.48 -3.48
C THR A 208 -6.58 9.88 -3.60
N TYR A 209 -5.55 10.71 -3.73
CA TYR A 209 -4.15 10.31 -3.88
C TYR A 209 -3.20 11.44 -3.45
N THR A 210 -1.93 11.10 -3.22
CA THR A 210 -0.84 12.06 -3.44
C THR A 210 -0.63 12.15 -4.95
N VAL A 211 -0.80 13.33 -5.53
CA VAL A 211 -0.71 13.55 -6.99
C VAL A 211 0.45 14.49 -7.29
N GLU A 212 1.30 14.10 -8.23
CA GLU A 212 2.33 14.95 -8.80
C GLU A 212 1.94 15.42 -10.19
N ALA A 213 2.10 16.73 -10.44
CA ALA A 213 1.95 17.32 -11.75
C ALA A 213 3.19 18.15 -12.11
N SER A 214 3.45 18.32 -13.39
CA SER A 214 4.54 19.18 -13.89
C SER A 214 4.09 20.59 -14.30
N PHE A 215 2.84 20.94 -14.04
CA PHE A 215 2.21 22.21 -14.39
C PHE A 215 1.48 22.81 -13.17
N PRO A 216 1.50 24.16 -12.96
CA PRO A 216 2.19 25.22 -13.76
C PRO A 216 3.72 25.18 -13.66
N THR A 217 4.27 24.55 -12.65
CA THR A 217 5.71 24.35 -12.46
C THR A 217 6.01 22.88 -12.13
N PRO A 218 7.24 22.39 -12.39
CA PRO A 218 7.66 21.05 -12.00
C PRO A 218 7.46 20.79 -10.49
N SER A 219 7.22 19.52 -10.13
CA SER A 219 7.01 19.07 -8.75
C SER A 219 5.82 19.75 -8.05
N ASN A 220 4.75 19.98 -8.78
CA ASN A 220 3.48 20.47 -8.24
C ASN A 220 2.74 19.33 -7.53
N TYR A 221 3.01 19.15 -6.23
CA TYR A 221 2.36 18.12 -5.42
C TYR A 221 1.06 18.63 -4.81
N ALA A 222 0.03 17.76 -4.88
CA ALA A 222 -1.13 17.76 -4.00
C ALA A 222 -1.00 16.50 -3.11
N TYR A 223 -0.47 16.63 -1.90
CA TYR A 223 -0.24 15.49 -1.02
C TYR A 223 -1.54 14.79 -0.60
N LYS A 224 -2.64 15.54 -0.54
CA LYS A 224 -4.00 15.05 -0.28
C LYS A 224 -4.94 15.55 -1.37
N GLY A 225 -4.69 15.06 -2.59
CA GLY A 225 -5.45 15.44 -3.76
C GLY A 225 -6.75 14.63 -3.89
N VAL A 226 -7.86 15.32 -4.17
CA VAL A 226 -9.10 14.74 -4.66
C VAL A 226 -9.11 14.89 -6.18
N VAL A 227 -8.97 13.78 -6.88
CA VAL A 227 -9.04 13.73 -8.35
C VAL A 227 -10.48 13.45 -8.77
N VAL A 228 -11.10 14.42 -9.44
CA VAL A 228 -12.45 14.30 -9.98
C VAL A 228 -12.38 13.96 -11.46
N LYS A 229 -13.02 12.87 -11.88
CA LYS A 229 -13.24 12.52 -13.28
C LYS A 229 -14.39 13.38 -13.82
N LEU A 230 -14.06 14.34 -14.65
CA LEU A 230 -15.05 15.27 -15.21
C LEU A 230 -15.88 14.64 -16.33
N VAL A 231 -15.35 13.55 -16.93
CA VAL A 231 -16.03 12.68 -17.91
C VAL A 231 -15.92 11.23 -17.47
N GLU A 232 -16.85 10.40 -17.93
CA GLU A 232 -16.98 9.02 -17.46
C GLU A 232 -15.75 8.15 -17.74
N ASP A 233 -15.17 8.31 -18.92
CA ASP A 233 -13.98 7.57 -19.36
C ASP A 233 -12.68 8.06 -18.70
N GLY A 234 -12.75 9.14 -17.87
CA GLY A 234 -11.60 9.72 -17.21
C GLY A 234 -10.64 10.44 -18.15
N ASN A 235 -11.10 10.85 -19.34
CA ASN A 235 -10.25 11.58 -20.28
C ASN A 235 -9.94 13.00 -19.82
N THR A 236 -10.91 13.68 -19.19
CA THR A 236 -10.74 15.02 -18.63
C THR A 236 -10.90 14.96 -17.10
N ASN A 237 -9.95 15.55 -16.35
CA ASN A 237 -9.88 15.42 -14.90
C ASN A 237 -9.45 16.73 -14.25
N LEU A 238 -9.67 16.81 -12.94
CA LEU A 238 -9.24 17.93 -12.09
C LEU A 238 -8.77 17.37 -10.73
N CYS A 239 -7.63 17.83 -10.24
CA CYS A 239 -7.13 17.54 -8.90
C CYS A 239 -7.32 18.75 -7.98
N PHE A 240 -8.09 18.57 -6.91
CA PHE A 240 -8.27 19.54 -5.84
C PHE A 240 -7.41 19.17 -4.64
N ASP A 241 -6.57 20.09 -4.20
CA ASP A 241 -5.68 19.95 -3.05
C ASP A 241 -6.41 20.34 -1.77
N THR A 242 -6.72 19.36 -0.92
CA THR A 242 -7.51 19.54 0.30
C THR A 242 -6.71 20.13 1.47
N GLU A 243 -5.38 20.25 1.35
CA GLU A 243 -4.56 20.94 2.34
C GLU A 243 -4.55 22.46 2.10
N LEU A 244 -4.54 22.87 0.85
CA LEU A 244 -4.38 24.25 0.42
C LEU A 244 -5.65 24.88 -0.17
N MET A 245 -6.73 24.12 -0.30
CA MET A 245 -8.01 24.55 -0.92
C MET A 245 -7.82 25.17 -2.30
N ARG A 246 -7.05 24.52 -3.18
CA ARG A 246 -6.72 24.98 -4.53
C ARG A 246 -6.97 23.87 -5.57
N VAL A 247 -7.14 24.25 -6.82
CA VAL A 247 -7.02 23.30 -7.91
C VAL A 247 -5.55 23.20 -8.29
N SER A 248 -4.91 22.08 -7.99
CA SER A 248 -3.49 21.89 -8.29
C SER A 248 -3.24 21.80 -9.80
N CYS A 249 -4.06 21.01 -10.50
CA CYS A 249 -3.98 20.83 -11.94
C CYS A 249 -5.31 20.28 -12.48
N ALA A 250 -5.72 20.75 -13.67
CA ALA A 250 -6.75 20.12 -14.48
C ALA A 250 -6.11 19.74 -15.83
N TRP A 251 -6.46 18.58 -16.40
CA TRP A 251 -5.80 18.04 -17.58
C TRP A 251 -6.77 17.26 -18.46
N ASP A 252 -6.35 17.04 -19.71
CA ASP A 252 -7.06 16.27 -20.73
C ASP A 252 -6.13 15.20 -21.32
N GLY A 253 -6.68 14.17 -21.98
CA GLY A 253 -5.93 13.12 -22.67
C GLY A 253 -5.72 11.83 -21.85
N GLY A 254 -6.52 11.59 -20.81
CA GLY A 254 -6.52 10.37 -20.01
C GLY A 254 -6.41 10.58 -18.51
N TYR A 255 -6.49 9.49 -17.76
CA TYR A 255 -6.44 9.53 -16.31
C TYR A 255 -5.00 9.71 -15.81
N LEU A 256 -4.71 9.35 -14.59
CA LEU A 256 -3.40 9.39 -13.96
C LEU A 256 -2.50 8.24 -14.46
N LYS A 257 -1.21 8.49 -14.57
CA LYS A 257 -0.20 7.43 -14.64
C LYS A 257 0.03 6.89 -13.24
N MET A 258 -0.44 5.66 -13.01
CA MET A 258 -0.31 4.99 -11.71
C MET A 258 1.10 4.44 -11.50
N PRO A 259 1.59 4.38 -10.24
CA PRO A 259 2.83 3.69 -9.92
C PRO A 259 2.69 2.19 -10.21
N ARG A 260 3.82 1.55 -10.56
CA ARG A 260 3.84 0.13 -10.96
C ARG A 260 4.38 -0.79 -9.88
N GLN A 261 5.24 -0.27 -9.02
CA GLN A 261 5.91 -1.07 -8.01
C GLN A 261 4.90 -1.64 -7.00
N ARG A 262 5.01 -2.95 -6.75
CA ARG A 262 4.14 -3.71 -5.85
C ARG A 262 2.65 -3.43 -6.08
N ASP A 263 2.24 -3.54 -7.36
CA ASP A 263 0.85 -3.36 -7.77
C ASP A 263 0.24 -2.03 -7.31
N GLY A 264 1.01 -0.96 -7.45
CA GLY A 264 0.59 0.39 -7.11
C GLY A 264 0.70 0.77 -5.63
N ILE A 265 1.28 -0.09 -4.79
CA ILE A 265 1.47 0.20 -3.37
C ILE A 265 2.60 1.20 -3.15
N GLU A 266 3.69 1.05 -3.90
CA GLU A 266 4.87 1.92 -3.80
C GLU A 266 4.82 3.03 -4.86
N GLY A 267 5.06 4.26 -4.44
CA GLY A 267 5.02 5.44 -5.28
C GLY A 267 3.69 6.21 -5.21
N HIS A 268 3.51 7.15 -6.11
CA HIS A 268 2.31 7.99 -6.22
C HIS A 268 1.94 8.23 -7.70
N PRO A 269 0.65 8.51 -7.98
CA PRO A 269 0.21 8.83 -9.33
C PRO A 269 0.77 10.16 -9.85
N VAL A 270 1.00 10.22 -11.16
CA VAL A 270 1.56 11.39 -11.85
C VAL A 270 0.65 11.82 -12.99
N VAL A 271 0.44 13.13 -13.13
CA VAL A 271 -0.20 13.73 -14.29
C VAL A 271 0.84 13.88 -15.40
N THR A 272 0.69 13.10 -16.47
CA THR A 272 1.60 13.14 -17.64
C THR A 272 0.96 13.69 -18.90
N ASN A 273 -0.31 14.06 -18.82
CA ASN A 273 -1.15 14.48 -19.93
C ASN A 273 -1.19 16.02 -20.07
N GLU A 274 -1.87 16.50 -21.12
CA GLU A 274 -1.90 17.91 -21.45
C GLU A 274 -2.64 18.75 -20.39
N PRO A 275 -1.99 19.70 -19.74
CA PRO A 275 -2.64 20.54 -18.72
C PRO A 275 -3.63 21.50 -19.37
N ILE A 276 -4.74 21.78 -18.67
CA ILE A 276 -5.72 22.80 -19.03
C ILE A 276 -5.47 24.07 -18.20
N PHE A 277 -5.40 23.95 -16.90
CA PHE A 277 -5.02 25.01 -15.98
C PHE A 277 -4.54 24.42 -14.64
N GLY A 278 -3.93 25.24 -13.80
CA GLY A 278 -3.52 24.83 -12.45
C GLY A 278 -3.07 26.02 -11.61
N THR A 279 -2.61 25.70 -10.40
CA THR A 279 -1.99 26.65 -9.48
C THR A 279 -0.75 26.03 -8.83
N ASN A 280 0.23 26.82 -8.48
CA ASN A 280 1.43 26.36 -7.76
C ASN A 280 1.10 26.05 -6.29
N PRO A 281 1.93 25.24 -5.59
CA PRO A 281 1.77 24.98 -4.17
C PRO A 281 1.71 26.26 -3.33
N GLY A 282 0.57 26.52 -2.71
CA GLY A 282 0.27 27.69 -1.91
C GLY A 282 -1.24 27.76 -1.62
N PRO A 283 -1.68 28.65 -0.69
CA PRO A 283 -3.09 28.80 -0.37
C PRO A 283 -3.96 29.13 -1.59
N GLY A 284 -5.04 28.40 -1.79
CA GLY A 284 -6.02 28.68 -2.85
C GLY A 284 -6.90 29.92 -2.57
N TRP A 285 -6.92 30.35 -1.33
CA TRP A 285 -7.63 31.54 -0.87
C TRP A 285 -6.73 32.40 -0.01
N SER A 286 -6.82 33.70 -0.15
CA SER A 286 -6.04 34.64 0.68
C SER A 286 -6.59 34.76 2.10
N LYS A 287 -5.72 35.16 3.03
CA LYS A 287 -6.11 35.66 4.36
C LYS A 287 -5.58 37.07 4.54
N GLY A 288 -6.50 38.05 4.76
CA GLY A 288 -6.11 39.43 4.81
C GLY A 288 -5.42 39.97 3.53
N GLY A 289 -5.77 39.42 2.37
CA GLY A 289 -5.17 39.74 1.07
C GLY A 289 -3.83 39.04 0.77
N SER A 290 -3.29 38.24 1.71
CA SER A 290 -2.04 37.53 1.51
C SER A 290 -2.24 36.08 1.08
N PHE A 291 -1.45 35.61 0.13
CA PHE A 291 -1.30 34.21 -0.29
C PHE A 291 0.00 33.56 0.25
N SER A 292 0.68 34.23 1.17
CA SER A 292 1.88 33.66 1.79
C SER A 292 1.52 32.45 2.62
N ASP A 293 2.12 31.32 2.30
CA ASP A 293 1.86 30.06 3.00
C ASP A 293 2.35 30.14 4.46
N PRO A 294 1.46 30.06 5.46
CA PRO A 294 1.80 30.21 6.87
C PRO A 294 2.48 28.99 7.46
N ARG A 295 2.44 27.86 6.78
CA ARG A 295 2.96 26.57 7.29
C ARG A 295 4.48 26.56 7.24
N SER A 296 5.13 26.38 8.38
CA SER A 296 6.60 26.40 8.48
C SER A 296 7.25 25.27 7.68
N SER A 297 6.69 24.07 7.74
CA SER A 297 7.17 22.88 7.03
C SER A 297 6.65 22.77 5.60
N LYS A 298 5.69 23.62 5.18
CA LYS A 298 4.94 23.48 3.91
C LYS A 298 4.18 22.14 3.78
N GLN A 299 3.94 21.49 4.88
CA GLN A 299 3.22 20.22 4.99
C GLN A 299 1.94 20.39 5.82
N GLY A 300 0.94 19.54 5.56
CA GLY A 300 -0.32 19.51 6.29
C GLY A 300 -1.31 20.61 5.84
N PRO A 301 -2.52 20.61 6.42
CA PRO A 301 -3.55 21.57 6.06
C PRO A 301 -3.21 23.00 6.50
N LEU A 302 -3.85 23.97 5.85
CA LEU A 302 -3.86 25.36 6.34
C LEU A 302 -4.45 25.42 7.75
N PRO A 303 -4.07 26.46 8.54
CA PRO A 303 -4.75 26.73 9.82
C PRO A 303 -6.26 26.78 9.64
N ALA A 304 -7.02 26.17 10.57
CA ALA A 304 -8.48 26.03 10.46
C ALA A 304 -9.25 27.36 10.36
N ASP A 305 -8.65 28.46 10.89
CA ASP A 305 -9.15 29.82 10.79
C ASP A 305 -8.81 30.50 9.47
N TRP A 306 -7.98 29.86 8.62
CA TRP A 306 -7.73 30.28 7.24
C TRP A 306 -8.66 29.56 6.27
N ALA A 307 -8.58 28.23 6.21
CA ALA A 307 -9.46 27.40 5.42
C ALA A 307 -9.46 25.96 5.95
N LYS A 308 -10.61 25.27 5.85
CA LYS A 308 -10.75 23.91 6.36
C LYS A 308 -11.54 23.03 5.39
N TRP A 309 -10.92 21.93 4.97
CA TRP A 309 -11.60 20.86 4.24
C TRP A 309 -12.68 20.20 5.11
N LYS A 310 -13.88 20.00 4.56
CA LYS A 310 -15.02 19.36 5.25
C LYS A 310 -15.35 17.99 4.69
N GLY A 311 -14.98 17.72 3.42
CA GLY A 311 -15.30 16.49 2.74
C GLY A 311 -15.96 16.72 1.39
N LEU A 312 -16.54 15.67 0.84
CA LEU A 312 -17.25 15.74 -0.44
C LEU A 312 -18.57 14.98 -0.39
N TYR A 313 -19.54 15.49 -1.15
CA TYR A 313 -20.82 14.83 -1.39
C TYR A 313 -20.84 14.21 -2.78
N LEU A 314 -21.62 13.13 -2.90
CA LEU A 314 -21.89 12.45 -4.15
C LEU A 314 -23.39 12.41 -4.43
N ASP A 315 -23.78 12.82 -5.63
CA ASP A 315 -25.12 12.63 -6.16
C ASP A 315 -24.97 12.06 -7.59
N GLY A 316 -25.10 10.75 -7.73
CA GLY A 316 -24.74 10.03 -8.93
C GLY A 316 -23.27 10.25 -9.30
N ARG A 317 -23.00 10.90 -10.44
CA ARG A 317 -21.63 11.29 -10.86
C ARG A 317 -21.24 12.70 -10.41
N THR A 318 -22.17 13.47 -9.84
CA THR A 318 -21.88 14.83 -9.35
C THR A 318 -21.06 14.74 -8.08
N VAL A 319 -19.88 15.36 -8.10
CA VAL A 319 -19.02 15.52 -6.93
C VAL A 319 -19.15 16.96 -6.44
N VAL A 320 -19.51 17.15 -5.17
CA VAL A 320 -19.55 18.47 -4.53
C VAL A 320 -18.50 18.53 -3.44
N LEU A 321 -17.47 19.31 -3.64
CA LEU A 321 -16.41 19.59 -2.69
C LEU A 321 -16.96 20.56 -1.63
N SER A 322 -16.72 20.28 -0.35
CA SER A 322 -17.19 21.10 0.77
C SER A 322 -16.03 21.54 1.64
N TYR A 323 -15.88 22.84 1.85
CA TYR A 323 -14.83 23.43 2.68
C TYR A 323 -15.25 24.77 3.26
N THR A 324 -14.45 25.35 4.13
CA THR A 324 -14.65 26.72 4.64
C THR A 324 -13.42 27.58 4.32
N VAL A 325 -13.66 28.88 4.12
CA VAL A 325 -12.66 29.94 4.08
C VAL A 325 -12.97 30.90 5.24
N GLY A 326 -12.11 30.91 6.26
CA GLY A 326 -12.49 31.46 7.55
C GLY A 326 -13.76 30.77 8.07
N SER A 327 -14.78 31.54 8.38
CA SER A 327 -16.12 31.05 8.79
C SER A 327 -17.06 30.81 7.60
N THR A 328 -16.70 31.24 6.39
CA THR A 328 -17.58 31.17 5.20
C THR A 328 -17.57 29.78 4.58
N ALA A 329 -18.74 29.15 4.45
CA ALA A 329 -18.87 27.86 3.79
C ALA A 329 -18.83 28.00 2.27
N VAL A 330 -18.17 27.07 1.63
CA VAL A 330 -18.04 26.97 0.16
C VAL A 330 -18.42 25.55 -0.29
N LEU A 331 -19.29 25.49 -1.29
CA LEU A 331 -19.55 24.28 -2.07
C LEU A 331 -19.02 24.51 -3.48
N GLU A 332 -18.32 23.53 -4.02
CA GLU A 332 -17.75 23.59 -5.36
C GLU A 332 -17.97 22.28 -6.11
N SER A 333 -18.46 22.35 -7.35
CA SER A 333 -18.66 21.20 -8.21
C SER A 333 -18.02 21.42 -9.58
N PRO A 334 -16.92 20.72 -9.90
CA PRO A 334 -16.32 20.77 -11.22
C PRO A 334 -17.03 19.80 -12.18
N THR A 335 -17.25 20.25 -13.42
CA THR A 335 -17.81 19.44 -14.51
C THR A 335 -17.15 19.79 -15.84
N PHE A 336 -17.36 18.99 -16.88
CA PHE A 336 -16.86 19.25 -18.23
C PHE A 336 -17.99 19.14 -19.27
N ALA A 337 -18.12 20.13 -20.11
CA ALA A 337 -19.04 20.13 -21.23
C ALA A 337 -18.54 21.07 -22.32
N ASP A 338 -18.79 20.75 -23.61
CA ASP A 338 -18.48 21.59 -24.76
C ASP A 338 -17.00 22.02 -24.87
N GLY A 339 -16.08 21.16 -24.39
CA GLY A 339 -14.64 21.42 -24.38
C GLY A 339 -14.21 22.47 -23.35
N VAL A 340 -15.01 22.69 -22.30
CA VAL A 340 -14.82 23.66 -21.24
C VAL A 340 -14.98 22.98 -19.88
N ILE A 341 -14.08 23.28 -18.93
CA ILE A 341 -14.24 22.91 -17.53
C ILE A 341 -15.06 23.99 -16.84
N TRP A 342 -16.07 23.56 -16.11
CA TRP A 342 -16.96 24.42 -15.33
C TRP A 342 -16.74 24.17 -13.86
N ARG A 343 -16.24 25.16 -13.11
CA ARG A 343 -16.24 25.15 -11.66
C ARG A 343 -17.43 25.95 -11.16
N ARG A 344 -18.49 25.25 -10.73
CA ARG A 344 -19.67 25.87 -10.10
C ARG A 344 -19.37 26.07 -8.63
N ILE A 345 -19.57 27.27 -8.12
CA ILE A 345 -19.16 27.63 -6.77
C ILE A 345 -20.32 28.36 -6.08
N ASN A 346 -20.70 27.88 -4.90
CA ASN A 346 -21.62 28.54 -4.01
C ASN A 346 -20.85 28.98 -2.76
N VAL A 347 -20.99 30.25 -2.39
CA VAL A 347 -20.34 30.85 -1.21
C VAL A 347 -21.44 31.38 -0.28
N SER A 348 -21.42 30.96 0.98
CA SER A 348 -22.36 31.47 1.98
C SER A 348 -22.08 32.95 2.29
N PRO A 349 -22.99 33.64 3.01
CA PRO A 349 -22.75 35.01 3.45
C PRO A 349 -21.38 35.18 4.12
N THR A 350 -20.71 36.29 3.84
CA THR A 350 -19.39 36.60 4.38
C THR A 350 -19.27 38.03 4.82
N ASN A 351 -18.64 38.25 5.97
CA ASN A 351 -18.37 39.58 6.50
C ASN A 351 -17.01 40.14 6.05
N GLU A 352 -16.25 39.35 5.29
CA GLU A 352 -14.90 39.69 4.85
C GLU A 352 -14.80 39.62 3.32
N THR A 353 -13.89 40.41 2.76
CA THR A 353 -13.52 40.26 1.35
C THR A 353 -12.72 38.94 1.19
N LEU A 354 -13.20 38.05 0.34
CA LEU A 354 -12.51 36.82 -0.01
C LEU A 354 -11.80 36.96 -1.36
N ILE A 355 -10.56 36.49 -1.45
CA ILE A 355 -9.81 36.48 -2.71
C ILE A 355 -9.39 35.05 -3.01
N MET A 356 -9.83 34.52 -4.15
CA MET A 356 -9.52 33.16 -4.61
C MET A 356 -8.43 33.23 -5.70
N LEU A 357 -7.45 32.34 -5.63
CA LEU A 357 -6.52 32.05 -6.69
C LEU A 357 -7.20 31.17 -7.75
N VAL A 358 -7.43 31.71 -8.94
CA VAL A 358 -8.19 31.10 -10.02
C VAL A 358 -7.32 30.22 -10.90
N ALA A 359 -6.17 30.75 -11.32
CA ALA A 359 -5.17 30.05 -12.14
C ALA A 359 -3.81 30.77 -12.06
N GLU A 360 -2.75 30.03 -12.33
CA GLU A 360 -1.39 30.55 -12.50
C GLU A 360 -0.78 29.96 -13.78
N GLU A 361 -0.04 30.76 -14.51
CA GLU A 361 0.72 30.31 -15.67
C GLU A 361 1.89 31.26 -15.91
N GLN A 362 2.95 30.77 -16.56
CA GLN A 362 4.04 31.62 -17.02
C GLN A 362 3.54 32.54 -18.15
N GLY A 363 3.91 33.80 -18.12
CA GLY A 363 3.52 34.79 -19.11
C GLY A 363 2.54 35.84 -18.56
N ASP A 364 1.94 36.57 -19.48
CA ASP A 364 1.03 37.67 -19.14
C ASP A 364 -0.37 37.18 -18.81
N VAL A 365 -0.96 37.78 -17.78
CA VAL A 365 -2.37 37.64 -17.46
C VAL A 365 -3.11 38.90 -17.93
N VAL A 366 -4.01 38.74 -18.87
CA VAL A 366 -4.80 39.84 -19.41
C VAL A 366 -6.26 39.69 -19.01
N VAL A 367 -6.78 40.66 -18.27
CA VAL A 367 -8.18 40.67 -17.83
C VAL A 367 -8.99 41.68 -18.69
N SER A 368 -10.12 41.24 -19.23
CA SER A 368 -11.08 42.07 -19.96
C SER A 368 -12.48 41.82 -19.41
N GLY A 369 -12.91 42.68 -18.48
CA GLY A 369 -14.19 42.52 -17.77
C GLY A 369 -14.27 41.22 -16.98
N THR A 370 -15.17 40.32 -17.34
CA THR A 370 -15.34 38.99 -16.69
C THR A 370 -14.61 37.86 -17.39
N THR A 371 -13.70 38.20 -18.34
CA THR A 371 -12.88 37.18 -19.05
C THR A 371 -11.41 37.50 -18.86
N ALA A 372 -10.60 36.49 -18.68
CA ALA A 372 -9.15 36.60 -18.58
C ALA A 372 -8.46 35.56 -19.47
N THR A 373 -7.22 35.87 -19.87
CA THR A 373 -6.36 34.93 -20.60
C THR A 373 -4.99 34.88 -19.94
N LEU A 374 -4.41 33.68 -19.86
CA LEU A 374 -3.10 33.40 -19.24
C LEU A 374 -2.26 32.54 -20.20
N GLY A 375 -0.96 32.72 -20.17
CA GLY A 375 -0.01 31.88 -20.93
C GLY A 375 0.44 32.51 -22.24
N VAL A 376 1.00 31.67 -23.12
CA VAL A 376 1.55 32.11 -24.42
C VAL A 376 0.55 31.89 -25.56
N ALA A 377 0.68 32.64 -26.64
CA ALA A 377 -0.32 32.67 -27.72
C ALA A 377 -0.73 31.30 -28.32
N GLN A 378 0.21 30.34 -28.36
CA GLN A 378 -0.01 28.99 -28.90
C GLN A 378 -0.67 28.02 -27.92
N ALA A 379 -0.55 28.28 -26.59
CA ALA A 379 -1.06 27.44 -25.51
C ALA A 379 -1.59 28.31 -24.37
N MET A 380 -2.76 28.89 -24.57
CA MET A 380 -3.37 29.87 -23.67
C MET A 380 -4.56 29.29 -22.92
N THR A 381 -4.66 29.56 -21.66
CA THR A 381 -5.84 29.31 -20.84
C THR A 381 -6.72 30.55 -20.87
N ALA A 382 -7.98 30.41 -21.30
CA ALA A 382 -9.02 31.42 -21.14
C ALA A 382 -9.93 31.08 -19.98
N VAL A 383 -10.26 32.05 -19.15
CA VAL A 383 -11.18 31.92 -18.01
C VAL A 383 -12.30 32.94 -18.16
N SER A 384 -13.54 32.51 -17.92
CA SER A 384 -14.68 33.42 -17.86
C SER A 384 -15.46 33.26 -16.56
N LEU A 385 -15.72 34.37 -15.88
CA LEU A 385 -16.66 34.46 -14.78
C LEU A 385 -18.08 34.61 -15.29
N ILE A 386 -18.99 33.75 -14.90
CA ILE A 386 -20.37 33.68 -15.38
C ILE A 386 -21.30 33.71 -14.17
N GLY A 387 -22.38 34.50 -14.27
CA GLY A 387 -23.48 34.50 -13.30
C GLY A 387 -23.15 35.13 -11.96
N ASP A 388 -22.15 36.03 -11.90
CA ASP A 388 -21.89 36.73 -10.65
C ASP A 388 -22.94 37.82 -10.42
N PRO A 389 -23.65 37.74 -9.30
CA PRO A 389 -24.70 38.68 -9.00
C PRO A 389 -24.21 39.92 -8.24
N LEU A 390 -23.01 39.91 -7.64
CA LEU A 390 -22.65 40.88 -6.60
C LEU A 390 -21.29 41.58 -6.82
N GLY A 391 -20.88 41.70 -8.07
CA GLY A 391 -19.71 42.50 -8.44
C GLY A 391 -18.37 41.82 -8.14
N ALA A 392 -18.28 40.49 -8.22
CA ALA A 392 -17.01 39.79 -8.20
C ALA A 392 -16.09 40.26 -9.35
N LYS A 393 -14.81 40.38 -9.07
CA LYS A 393 -13.84 40.91 -10.02
C LYS A 393 -12.71 39.92 -10.28
N LEU A 394 -12.43 39.74 -11.56
CA LEU A 394 -11.18 39.09 -11.99
C LEU A 394 -10.07 40.14 -12.00
N GLU A 395 -8.95 39.83 -11.37
CA GLU A 395 -7.78 40.71 -11.24
C GLU A 395 -6.49 39.96 -11.53
N ALA A 396 -5.58 40.60 -12.25
CA ALA A 396 -4.28 40.04 -12.59
C ALA A 396 -3.17 40.59 -11.64
N SER A 397 -2.30 39.69 -11.17
CA SER A 397 -1.13 40.07 -10.38
C SER A 397 0.00 39.03 -10.59
N GLY A 398 1.07 39.45 -11.28
CA GLY A 398 2.30 38.66 -11.39
C GLY A 398 2.16 37.23 -11.92
N GLY A 399 1.51 37.02 -13.07
CA GLY A 399 1.26 35.70 -13.64
C GLY A 399 0.12 34.92 -12.96
N ARG A 400 -0.61 35.56 -12.05
CA ARG A 400 -1.73 35.02 -11.29
C ARG A 400 -3.04 35.68 -11.68
N LEU A 401 -4.08 34.89 -11.80
CA LEU A 401 -5.46 35.34 -11.91
C LEU A 401 -6.16 35.12 -10.56
N HIS A 402 -6.71 36.20 -10.03
CA HIS A 402 -7.48 36.20 -8.79
C HIS A 402 -8.95 36.52 -9.06
N LEU A 403 -9.82 36.00 -8.20
CA LEU A 403 -11.23 36.41 -8.10
C LEU A 403 -11.46 37.05 -6.73
N THR A 404 -11.81 38.31 -6.71
CA THR A 404 -12.14 39.08 -5.51
C THR A 404 -13.65 39.12 -5.31
N LEU A 405 -14.10 38.66 -4.14
CA LEU A 405 -15.47 38.64 -3.67
C LEU A 405 -15.59 39.61 -2.48
N ALA A 406 -16.28 40.73 -2.64
CA ALA A 406 -16.55 41.67 -1.54
C ALA A 406 -17.42 40.99 -0.46
N ALA A 407 -17.33 41.49 0.78
CA ALA A 407 -18.23 41.11 1.87
C ALA A 407 -19.69 41.30 1.45
N ASP A 408 -20.54 40.33 1.76
CA ASP A 408 -21.96 40.39 1.46
C ASP A 408 -22.79 39.51 2.42
N SER A 409 -23.94 39.97 2.83
CA SER A 409 -24.88 39.27 3.71
C SER A 409 -25.75 38.21 3.00
N THR A 410 -25.62 38.10 1.66
CA THR A 410 -26.34 37.10 0.84
C THR A 410 -25.39 36.03 0.31
N SER A 411 -25.93 34.84 0.09
CA SER A 411 -25.20 33.77 -0.57
C SER A 411 -24.96 34.11 -2.03
N ARG A 412 -23.82 33.69 -2.57
CA ARG A 412 -23.41 33.87 -3.96
C ARG A 412 -23.34 32.55 -4.69
N SER A 413 -23.68 32.58 -5.97
CA SER A 413 -23.52 31.45 -6.88
C SER A 413 -22.96 31.93 -8.20
N PHE A 414 -21.82 31.38 -8.62
CA PHE A 414 -21.16 31.73 -9.87
C PHE A 414 -20.43 30.54 -10.49
N VAL A 415 -19.96 30.70 -11.70
CA VAL A 415 -19.18 29.71 -12.44
C VAL A 415 -17.89 30.32 -12.95
N LEU A 416 -16.80 29.59 -12.80
CA LEU A 416 -15.57 29.84 -13.51
C LEU A 416 -15.47 28.79 -14.65
N ALA A 417 -15.44 29.27 -15.89
CA ALA A 417 -15.35 28.42 -17.08
C ALA A 417 -13.94 28.50 -17.67
N TYR A 418 -13.29 27.35 -17.89
CA TYR A 418 -11.90 27.29 -18.35
C TYR A 418 -11.80 26.55 -19.68
N ALA A 419 -11.04 27.10 -20.63
CA ALA A 419 -10.70 26.43 -21.86
C ALA A 419 -9.24 26.68 -22.21
N ARG A 420 -8.59 25.69 -22.82
CA ARG A 420 -7.21 25.82 -23.32
C ARG A 420 -7.15 25.62 -24.83
N GLY A 421 -6.22 26.30 -25.47
CA GLY A 421 -5.98 26.25 -26.91
C GLY A 421 -5.12 27.39 -27.36
N ASN A 422 -5.06 27.66 -28.69
CA ASN A 422 -4.57 28.94 -29.11
C ASN A 422 -5.53 30.05 -28.62
N LYS A 423 -5.06 31.30 -28.59
CA LYS A 423 -5.80 32.45 -28.02
C LYS A 423 -7.24 32.54 -28.53
N ASP A 424 -7.41 32.49 -29.84
CA ASP A 424 -8.73 32.70 -30.45
C ASP A 424 -9.69 31.54 -30.14
N GLN A 425 -9.18 30.31 -30.16
CA GLN A 425 -9.96 29.12 -29.83
C GLN A 425 -10.38 29.07 -28.34
N ALA A 426 -9.45 29.36 -27.42
CA ALA A 426 -9.72 29.34 -25.99
C ALA A 426 -10.76 30.42 -25.63
N VAL A 427 -10.55 31.65 -26.10
CA VAL A 427 -11.48 32.79 -25.91
C VAL A 427 -12.85 32.51 -26.51
N ALA A 428 -12.90 32.00 -27.76
CA ALA A 428 -14.17 31.67 -28.42
C ALA A 428 -14.99 30.64 -27.65
N LYS A 429 -14.32 29.57 -27.10
CA LYS A 429 -15.00 28.54 -26.28
C LYS A 429 -15.64 29.15 -25.04
N VAL A 430 -14.88 29.91 -24.21
CA VAL A 430 -15.45 30.48 -22.99
C VAL A 430 -16.50 31.56 -23.28
N ALA A 431 -16.38 32.29 -24.38
CA ALA A 431 -17.37 33.27 -24.83
C ALA A 431 -18.69 32.59 -25.28
N ALA A 432 -18.61 31.48 -26.01
CA ALA A 432 -19.77 30.70 -26.45
C ALA A 432 -20.58 30.21 -25.25
N VAL A 433 -19.91 29.57 -24.28
CA VAL A 433 -20.59 29.04 -23.08
C VAL A 433 -21.13 30.18 -22.21
N LYS A 434 -20.46 31.30 -22.09
CA LYS A 434 -20.95 32.47 -21.38
C LYS A 434 -22.24 33.00 -21.99
N THR A 435 -22.31 33.08 -23.32
CA THR A 435 -23.49 33.53 -24.07
C THR A 435 -24.67 32.56 -23.89
N ALA A 436 -24.41 31.26 -23.96
CA ALA A 436 -25.41 30.22 -23.77
C ALA A 436 -25.98 30.24 -22.34
N SER A 437 -25.14 30.50 -21.34
CA SER A 437 -25.49 30.51 -19.90
C SER A 437 -26.02 31.85 -19.38
N ALA A 438 -25.99 32.90 -20.18
CA ALA A 438 -26.35 34.26 -19.74
C ALA A 438 -27.78 34.39 -19.17
N LYS A 439 -28.68 33.46 -19.47
CA LYS A 439 -30.07 33.42 -19.02
C LYS A 439 -30.32 32.34 -17.94
N THR A 440 -29.29 31.56 -17.56
CA THR A 440 -29.44 30.48 -16.60
C THR A 440 -28.78 30.89 -15.32
N ALA A 441 -29.50 30.94 -14.21
CA ALA A 441 -28.93 31.17 -12.89
C ALA A 441 -27.94 30.04 -12.57
N PRO A 442 -26.79 30.32 -11.93
CA PRO A 442 -25.90 29.30 -11.43
C PRO A 442 -26.65 28.34 -10.48
N ALA A 443 -26.37 27.03 -10.59
CA ALA A 443 -27.07 26.02 -9.81
C ALA A 443 -26.78 26.15 -8.30
N ASP A 444 -27.81 25.95 -7.50
CA ASP A 444 -27.69 25.73 -6.05
C ASP A 444 -27.14 24.31 -5.84
N LEU A 445 -25.89 24.20 -5.38
CA LEU A 445 -25.21 22.93 -5.12
C LEU A 445 -25.73 22.22 -3.87
N SER A 446 -26.48 22.90 -3.01
CA SER A 446 -27.06 22.28 -1.82
C SER A 446 -28.05 21.16 -2.13
N VAL A 447 -28.65 21.16 -3.31
CA VAL A 447 -29.54 20.08 -3.75
C VAL A 447 -28.81 18.75 -3.90
N HIS A 448 -27.50 18.75 -4.19
CA HIS A 448 -26.65 17.58 -4.37
C HIS A 448 -26.00 17.10 -3.04
N THR A 449 -26.39 17.67 -1.89
CA THR A 449 -25.83 17.31 -0.57
C THR A 449 -26.77 16.43 0.27
N LYS A 450 -27.77 15.82 -0.36
CA LYS A 450 -28.84 15.04 0.33
C LYS A 450 -28.80 13.54 0.04
N GLY A 451 -27.83 13.08 -0.72
CA GLY A 451 -27.73 11.72 -1.25
C GLY A 451 -28.37 11.57 -2.63
N GLY A 452 -27.74 10.77 -3.46
CA GLY A 452 -28.15 10.45 -4.83
C GLY A 452 -28.71 9.04 -4.94
N ALA A 453 -28.97 8.58 -6.17
CA ALA A 453 -29.36 7.20 -6.43
C ALA A 453 -28.15 6.26 -6.27
N PRO A 454 -28.37 5.00 -5.84
CA PRO A 454 -27.29 4.04 -5.67
C PRO A 454 -26.55 3.78 -6.99
N ARG A 455 -25.22 3.74 -6.94
CA ARG A 455 -24.31 3.64 -8.07
C ARG A 455 -23.85 2.22 -8.37
N TRP A 456 -23.76 1.39 -7.33
CA TRP A 456 -23.10 0.09 -7.40
C TRP A 456 -24.06 -1.07 -7.64
N GLY A 457 -25.36 -0.79 -7.69
CA GLY A 457 -26.37 -1.79 -8.00
C GLY A 457 -26.59 -2.82 -6.90
N LYS A 458 -26.97 -4.05 -7.28
CA LYS A 458 -27.32 -5.09 -6.31
C LYS A 458 -26.08 -5.68 -5.63
N PRO A 459 -26.19 -6.03 -4.32
CA PRO A 459 -25.15 -6.75 -3.61
C PRO A 459 -24.73 -8.05 -4.30
N LEU A 460 -23.43 -8.36 -4.21
CA LEU A 460 -22.88 -9.63 -4.69
C LEU A 460 -23.09 -10.73 -3.65
N THR A 461 -23.22 -11.97 -4.09
CA THR A 461 -23.36 -13.13 -3.21
C THR A 461 -22.20 -14.09 -3.45
N THR A 462 -21.59 -14.57 -2.36
CA THR A 462 -20.50 -15.54 -2.38
C THR A 462 -20.82 -16.77 -1.52
N GLU A 463 -19.80 -17.58 -1.22
CA GLU A 463 -19.94 -18.81 -0.44
C GLU A 463 -19.21 -18.71 0.90
N LEU A 464 -19.74 -19.36 1.92
CA LEU A 464 -19.05 -19.67 3.16
C LEU A 464 -18.47 -21.09 3.04
N LYS A 465 -17.14 -21.22 3.11
CA LYS A 465 -16.45 -22.51 3.14
C LYS A 465 -16.06 -22.82 4.58
N GLU A 466 -16.79 -23.72 5.22
CA GLU A 466 -16.48 -24.11 6.60
C GLU A 466 -15.23 -24.99 6.68
N GLY A 467 -14.36 -24.71 7.62
CA GLY A 467 -13.18 -25.51 7.92
C GLY A 467 -13.57 -26.87 8.53
N THR A 468 -12.95 -27.93 8.01
CA THR A 468 -13.24 -29.33 8.40
C THR A 468 -12.14 -29.93 9.30
N GLY A 469 -11.22 -29.14 9.82
CA GLY A 469 -10.15 -29.57 10.70
C GLY A 469 -10.65 -30.23 11.98
N LYS A 470 -9.86 -31.17 12.54
CA LYS A 470 -10.18 -31.90 13.77
C LYS A 470 -9.72 -31.20 15.05
N GLY A 471 -8.99 -30.05 14.95
CA GLY A 471 -8.45 -29.30 16.07
C GLY A 471 -9.48 -28.58 16.92
N ALA A 472 -9.02 -27.94 17.98
CA ALA A 472 -9.85 -27.08 18.83
C ALA A 472 -10.32 -25.82 18.07
N TYR A 473 -9.49 -25.33 17.15
CA TYR A 473 -9.81 -24.20 16.27
C TYR A 473 -9.74 -24.63 14.81
N VAL A 474 -10.63 -24.05 14.00
CA VAL A 474 -10.68 -24.24 12.55
C VAL A 474 -10.87 -22.90 11.88
N VAL A 475 -10.39 -22.77 10.62
CA VAL A 475 -10.53 -21.56 9.83
C VAL A 475 -11.63 -21.79 8.78
N ASP A 476 -12.69 -20.99 8.89
CA ASP A 476 -13.74 -20.90 7.88
C ASP A 476 -13.40 -19.73 6.95
N THR A 477 -13.67 -19.86 5.64
CA THR A 477 -13.39 -18.82 4.64
C THR A 477 -14.69 -18.26 4.09
N ILE A 478 -14.93 -16.98 4.31
CA ILE A 478 -15.97 -16.20 3.64
C ILE A 478 -15.39 -15.77 2.30
N THR A 479 -15.81 -16.41 1.21
CA THR A 479 -15.25 -16.13 -0.12
C THR A 479 -15.45 -14.66 -0.47
N ILE A 480 -14.37 -13.97 -0.80
CA ILE A 480 -14.41 -12.57 -1.25
C ILE A 480 -14.71 -12.50 -2.76
N PRO A 481 -15.44 -11.47 -3.24
CA PRO A 481 -15.82 -11.35 -4.65
C PRO A 481 -14.66 -10.78 -5.51
N ASN A 482 -13.59 -11.56 -5.72
CA ASN A 482 -12.44 -11.14 -6.54
C ASN A 482 -12.82 -10.81 -7.99
N ASP A 483 -13.73 -11.61 -8.58
CA ASP A 483 -14.21 -11.41 -9.96
C ASP A 483 -15.46 -10.53 -10.02
N ASN A 484 -15.45 -9.42 -9.26
CA ASN A 484 -16.57 -8.50 -9.28
C ASN A 484 -16.68 -7.72 -10.61
N ILE A 485 -17.89 -7.26 -10.94
CA ILE A 485 -18.19 -6.58 -12.21
C ILE A 485 -17.45 -5.25 -12.38
N TRP A 486 -17.06 -4.62 -11.28
CA TRP A 486 -16.33 -3.34 -11.25
C TRP A 486 -14.82 -3.52 -11.34
N LYS A 487 -14.32 -4.76 -11.40
CA LYS A 487 -12.87 -5.10 -11.39
C LYS A 487 -12.11 -4.47 -10.23
N SER A 488 -12.82 -4.25 -9.12
CA SER A 488 -12.24 -3.73 -7.89
C SER A 488 -11.35 -4.78 -7.24
N TYR A 489 -10.15 -4.39 -6.83
CA TYR A 489 -9.23 -5.25 -6.10
C TYR A 489 -9.72 -5.48 -4.66
N MET A 490 -9.71 -6.74 -4.24
CA MET A 490 -10.18 -7.14 -2.91
C MET A 490 -9.03 -7.37 -1.93
N ARG A 491 -8.04 -6.47 -1.92
CA ARG A 491 -6.95 -6.47 -0.91
C ARG A 491 -7.49 -5.91 0.41
N THR A 492 -8.09 -6.79 1.22
CA THR A 492 -8.78 -6.41 2.47
C THR A 492 -7.78 -6.04 3.58
N THR A 493 -7.95 -4.88 4.20
CA THR A 493 -6.95 -4.27 5.10
C THR A 493 -7.48 -3.79 6.43
N GLY A 494 -8.79 -3.65 6.57
CA GLY A 494 -9.45 -3.25 7.80
C GLY A 494 -10.84 -3.84 7.91
N MET A 495 -11.29 -4.05 9.14
CA MET A 495 -12.63 -4.55 9.41
C MET A 495 -13.13 -4.14 10.79
N ASP A 496 -14.44 -4.04 10.94
CA ASP A 496 -15.12 -4.00 12.23
C ASP A 496 -16.58 -4.46 12.08
N PHE A 497 -17.27 -4.68 13.19
CA PHE A 497 -18.64 -5.18 13.20
C PHE A 497 -19.63 -4.12 13.65
N PHE A 498 -20.77 -4.06 12.99
CA PHE A 498 -21.95 -3.40 13.51
C PHE A 498 -22.58 -4.20 14.66
N ALA A 499 -23.37 -3.54 15.49
CA ALA A 499 -24.08 -4.19 16.60
C ALA A 499 -25.05 -5.28 16.13
N ASP A 500 -25.57 -5.19 14.89
CA ASP A 500 -26.46 -6.18 14.28
C ASP A 500 -25.71 -7.38 13.68
N GLY A 501 -24.38 -7.42 13.78
CA GLY A 501 -23.53 -8.51 13.33
C GLY A 501 -23.06 -8.43 11.88
N ARG A 502 -23.48 -7.41 11.10
CA ARG A 502 -22.86 -7.12 9.80
C ARG A 502 -21.41 -6.70 9.99
N ALA A 503 -20.57 -6.99 9.03
CA ALA A 503 -19.19 -6.53 9.01
C ALA A 503 -19.00 -5.41 7.98
N ALA A 504 -18.20 -4.40 8.33
CA ALA A 504 -17.64 -3.46 7.37
C ALA A 504 -16.19 -3.83 7.11
N LEU A 505 -15.79 -3.91 5.84
CA LEU A 505 -14.42 -4.19 5.41
C LEU A 505 -13.94 -3.07 4.50
N CYS A 506 -12.68 -2.64 4.65
CA CYS A 506 -12.04 -1.77 3.67
C CYS A 506 -10.95 -2.51 2.90
N THR A 507 -10.62 -1.97 1.73
CA THR A 507 -9.52 -2.47 0.89
C THR A 507 -8.43 -1.41 0.75
N LEU A 508 -7.20 -1.86 0.53
CA LEU A 508 -6.08 -0.96 0.22
C LEU A 508 -6.39 -0.04 -0.97
N ASP A 509 -7.19 -0.55 -1.90
CA ASP A 509 -7.52 0.11 -3.16
C ASP A 509 -8.66 1.14 -3.02
N GLY A 510 -9.15 1.37 -1.80
CA GLY A 510 -10.03 2.49 -1.45
C GLY A 510 -11.53 2.17 -1.41
N ASP A 511 -11.91 0.90 -1.43
CA ASP A 511 -13.30 0.48 -1.28
C ASP A 511 -13.66 0.21 0.18
N VAL A 512 -14.95 0.37 0.49
CA VAL A 512 -15.58 -0.14 1.71
C VAL A 512 -16.76 -1.01 1.31
N TRP A 513 -16.81 -2.20 1.92
CA TRP A 513 -17.84 -3.20 1.69
C TRP A 513 -18.57 -3.50 2.99
N ILE A 514 -19.91 -3.57 2.93
CA ILE A 514 -20.74 -4.08 4.03
C ILE A 514 -21.08 -5.53 3.72
N VAL A 515 -20.75 -6.42 4.64
CA VAL A 515 -20.94 -7.86 4.47
C VAL A 515 -21.96 -8.36 5.48
N SER A 516 -22.91 -9.13 5.01
CA SER A 516 -23.96 -9.75 5.81
C SER A 516 -24.14 -11.24 5.47
N ASN A 517 -24.98 -11.97 6.22
CA ASN A 517 -25.35 -13.36 5.96
C ASN A 517 -24.18 -14.35 5.91
N PHE A 518 -23.08 -14.10 6.61
CA PHE A 518 -21.90 -14.97 6.67
C PHE A 518 -21.90 -15.91 7.91
N ALA A 519 -23.00 -15.99 8.64
CA ALA A 519 -23.18 -17.00 9.69
C ALA A 519 -23.33 -18.42 9.09
N LYS A 520 -23.23 -19.44 9.94
CA LYS A 520 -23.34 -20.86 9.54
C LYS A 520 -24.60 -21.09 8.68
N GLY A 521 -24.41 -21.69 7.51
CA GLY A 521 -25.49 -21.97 6.55
C GLY A 521 -25.96 -20.75 5.76
N GLY A 522 -25.39 -19.57 5.98
CA GLY A 522 -25.69 -18.35 5.23
C GLY A 522 -24.99 -18.29 3.88
N LYS A 523 -25.46 -17.38 3.02
CA LYS A 523 -24.77 -16.98 1.79
C LYS A 523 -24.26 -15.57 1.98
N PRO A 524 -22.92 -15.36 2.12
CA PRO A 524 -22.35 -14.02 2.32
C PRO A 524 -22.81 -13.07 1.24
N THR A 525 -23.29 -11.92 1.64
CA THR A 525 -23.82 -10.87 0.78
C THR A 525 -22.97 -9.62 0.96
N TRP A 526 -22.43 -9.09 -0.16
CA TRP A 526 -21.45 -8.01 -0.19
C TRP A 526 -22.07 -6.78 -0.87
N GLN A 527 -22.30 -5.72 -0.10
CA GLN A 527 -22.73 -4.42 -0.61
C GLN A 527 -21.50 -3.52 -0.72
N ARG A 528 -21.21 -3.01 -1.91
CA ARG A 528 -20.18 -1.99 -2.11
C ARG A 528 -20.71 -0.66 -1.56
N PHE A 529 -20.16 -0.22 -0.44
CA PHE A 529 -20.68 0.91 0.33
C PHE A 529 -20.05 2.25 -0.05
N ALA A 530 -18.72 2.27 -0.22
CA ALA A 530 -17.95 3.46 -0.58
C ALA A 530 -16.73 3.10 -1.42
N THR A 531 -16.20 4.07 -2.17
CA THR A 531 -15.06 3.88 -3.07
C THR A 531 -14.19 5.12 -3.17
N GLY A 532 -13.02 5.00 -3.82
CA GLY A 532 -12.22 6.14 -4.26
C GLY A 532 -11.28 6.72 -3.20
N MET A 533 -11.08 6.08 -2.05
CA MET A 533 -10.24 6.59 -0.98
C MET A 533 -8.80 6.06 -1.05
N PHE A 534 -7.86 6.84 -0.49
CA PHE A 534 -6.42 6.59 -0.64
C PHE A 534 -5.88 5.61 0.39
N GLN A 535 -5.49 4.40 -0.05
CA GLN A 535 -4.78 3.41 0.76
C GLN A 535 -5.40 3.19 2.14
N LEU A 536 -6.66 2.71 2.17
CA LEU A 536 -7.32 2.41 3.44
C LEU A 536 -6.64 1.24 4.15
N LEU A 537 -6.12 1.47 5.35
CA LEU A 537 -5.44 0.46 6.17
C LEU A 537 -6.03 0.32 7.58
N GLY A 538 -7.11 1.01 7.86
CA GLY A 538 -7.85 0.92 9.11
C GLY A 538 -9.33 1.23 8.93
N LEU A 539 -10.18 0.53 9.69
CA LEU A 539 -11.61 0.74 9.74
C LEU A 539 -12.13 0.48 11.14
N LYS A 540 -13.04 1.34 11.61
CA LYS A 540 -13.73 1.20 12.89
C LYS A 540 -15.20 1.60 12.75
N ILE A 541 -16.07 0.89 13.45
CA ILE A 541 -17.47 1.31 13.65
C ILE A 541 -17.53 2.13 14.94
N VAL A 542 -17.86 3.40 14.80
CA VAL A 542 -18.00 4.33 15.93
C VAL A 542 -19.43 4.90 15.91
N GLU A 543 -20.19 4.65 16.98
CA GLU A 543 -21.59 5.06 17.08
C GLU A 543 -22.45 4.68 15.86
N GLY A 544 -22.23 3.46 15.36
CA GLY A 544 -22.94 2.91 14.20
C GLY A 544 -22.51 3.45 12.84
N LYS A 545 -21.50 4.33 12.78
CA LYS A 545 -20.95 4.90 11.54
C LYS A 545 -19.65 4.24 11.17
N VAL A 546 -19.40 4.10 9.89
CA VAL A 546 -18.13 3.62 9.35
C VAL A 546 -17.12 4.76 9.36
N VAL A 547 -16.05 4.59 10.10
CA VAL A 547 -14.88 5.48 10.10
C VAL A 547 -13.72 4.74 9.47
N VAL A 548 -13.11 5.31 8.46
CA VAL A 548 -11.95 4.74 7.77
C VAL A 548 -10.72 5.61 7.91
N LEU A 549 -9.57 4.97 7.97
CA LEU A 549 -8.27 5.61 7.95
C LEU A 549 -7.67 5.45 6.54
N GLY A 550 -7.65 6.56 5.81
CA GLY A 550 -6.86 6.72 4.60
C GLY A 550 -5.46 7.27 4.94
N ARG A 551 -4.58 7.24 3.95
CA ARG A 551 -3.27 7.88 4.08
C ARG A 551 -3.39 9.40 4.24
N ASP A 552 -4.43 9.98 3.68
CA ASP A 552 -4.72 11.41 3.63
C ASP A 552 -5.50 11.93 4.83
N GLN A 553 -6.42 11.13 5.38
CA GLN A 553 -7.33 11.58 6.44
C GLN A 553 -8.09 10.45 7.13
N LEU A 554 -8.73 10.78 8.25
CA LEU A 554 -9.83 10.02 8.83
C LEU A 554 -11.13 10.48 8.19
N THR A 555 -11.88 9.54 7.59
CA THR A 555 -13.16 9.84 6.94
C THR A 555 -14.31 9.13 7.63
N VAL A 556 -15.38 9.88 7.97
CA VAL A 556 -16.66 9.30 8.37
C VAL A 556 -17.54 9.18 7.12
N LEU A 557 -18.05 7.98 6.87
CA LEU A 557 -18.91 7.70 5.73
C LEU A 557 -20.37 7.76 6.15
N HIS A 558 -21.16 8.55 5.42
CA HIS A 558 -22.58 8.72 5.68
C HIS A 558 -23.39 8.29 4.47
N ASP A 559 -24.31 7.38 4.69
CA ASP A 559 -25.43 7.07 3.83
C ASP A 559 -26.57 8.03 4.25
N LEU A 560 -26.83 9.06 3.45
CA LEU A 560 -27.76 10.15 3.81
C LEU A 560 -29.20 9.83 3.49
N ASN A 561 -29.45 8.93 2.55
CA ASN A 561 -30.77 8.58 2.02
C ASN A 561 -31.20 7.14 2.40
N GLY A 562 -30.30 6.34 2.99
CA GLY A 562 -30.59 4.99 3.48
C GLY A 562 -30.61 3.92 2.40
N ASP A 563 -29.93 4.13 1.27
CA ASP A 563 -29.92 3.20 0.14
C ASP A 563 -28.79 2.15 0.20
N GLY A 564 -27.91 2.22 1.21
CA GLY A 564 -26.80 1.31 1.44
C GLY A 564 -25.51 1.73 0.76
N GLU A 565 -25.39 2.96 0.28
CA GLU A 565 -24.19 3.57 -0.28
C GLU A 565 -23.84 4.90 0.42
N ALA A 566 -22.57 5.21 0.52
CA ALA A 566 -22.13 6.46 1.13
C ALA A 566 -22.28 7.65 0.17
N ASP A 567 -22.96 8.68 0.62
CA ASP A 567 -23.20 9.94 -0.11
C ASP A 567 -22.32 11.07 0.36
N PHE A 568 -21.89 11.06 1.62
CA PHE A 568 -21.04 12.08 2.18
C PHE A 568 -19.80 11.46 2.83
N TYR A 569 -18.65 11.84 2.31
CA TYR A 569 -17.32 11.47 2.76
C TYR A 569 -16.81 12.62 3.64
N GLN A 570 -17.21 12.60 4.91
CA GLN A 570 -16.88 13.66 5.85
C GLN A 570 -15.42 13.57 6.28
N ASN A 571 -14.64 14.62 6.10
CA ASN A 571 -13.36 14.76 6.77
C ASN A 571 -13.56 14.91 8.28
N LEU A 572 -13.19 13.88 9.04
CA LEU A 572 -13.15 13.97 10.49
C LEU A 572 -11.89 14.71 10.95
N ASN A 573 -10.74 14.28 10.43
CA ASN A 573 -9.45 14.92 10.71
C ASN A 573 -8.45 14.64 9.58
N ASN A 574 -7.82 15.67 9.04
CA ASN A 574 -6.77 15.60 8.04
C ASN A 574 -5.47 16.30 8.50
N ASP A 575 -5.24 16.46 9.80
CA ASP A 575 -4.06 17.13 10.34
C ASP A 575 -2.79 16.31 10.22
N CYS A 576 -2.89 14.99 9.94
CA CYS A 576 -1.73 14.13 9.74
C CYS A 576 -0.92 14.61 8.54
N LEU A 577 0.38 14.84 8.74
CA LEU A 577 1.29 15.24 7.67
C LEU A 577 1.57 14.09 6.71
N VAL A 578 1.56 14.34 5.42
CA VAL A 578 1.84 13.37 4.35
C VAL A 578 2.96 13.90 3.47
N THR A 579 3.89 13.02 3.10
CA THR A 579 4.94 13.30 2.12
C THR A 579 4.79 12.38 0.90
N ASN A 580 5.69 12.47 -0.05
CA ASN A 580 5.75 11.55 -1.18
C ASN A 580 6.46 10.22 -0.88
N ASN A 581 6.93 9.99 0.36
CA ASN A 581 7.56 8.73 0.74
C ASN A 581 6.50 7.63 0.86
N TYR A 582 6.64 6.56 0.09
CA TYR A 582 5.64 5.49 0.04
C TYR A 582 5.48 4.74 1.38
N HIS A 583 6.57 4.59 2.15
CA HIS A 583 6.62 3.72 3.33
C HIS A 583 5.91 4.31 4.58
N GLU A 584 5.54 5.57 4.58
CA GLU A 584 4.83 6.22 5.68
C GLU A 584 3.32 5.91 5.71
N PHE A 585 2.94 4.64 5.63
CA PHE A 585 1.54 4.21 5.72
C PHE A 585 0.88 4.65 7.02
N ALA A 586 -0.40 5.01 6.95
CA ALA A 586 -1.27 5.18 8.10
C ALA A 586 -1.97 3.84 8.39
N LEU A 587 -1.66 3.23 9.54
CA LEU A 587 -1.89 1.80 9.78
C LEU A 587 -2.83 1.59 10.95
N ASP A 588 -3.79 0.69 10.76
CA ASP A 588 -4.85 0.26 11.67
C ASP A 588 -5.69 1.43 12.24
N LEU A 589 -6.79 1.14 12.87
CA LEU A 589 -7.64 2.11 13.54
C LEU A 589 -8.29 1.47 14.76
N GLN A 590 -8.07 2.07 15.93
CA GLN A 590 -8.67 1.66 17.18
C GLN A 590 -9.39 2.83 17.84
N ALA A 591 -10.32 2.53 18.74
CA ALA A 591 -11.05 3.53 19.51
C ALA A 591 -11.00 3.17 20.99
N ASP A 592 -10.77 4.16 21.87
CA ASP A 592 -10.96 4.01 23.31
C ASP A 592 -12.45 4.12 23.70
N LYS A 593 -12.79 3.84 24.95
CA LYS A 593 -14.17 3.93 25.44
C LYS A 593 -14.77 5.34 25.40
N ALA A 594 -13.91 6.36 25.38
CA ALA A 594 -14.34 7.75 25.22
C ALA A 594 -14.64 8.12 23.76
N GLY A 595 -14.28 7.24 22.81
CA GLY A 595 -14.45 7.43 21.38
C GLY A 595 -13.28 8.14 20.69
N ASN A 596 -12.16 8.40 21.38
CA ASN A 596 -10.96 8.88 20.71
C ASN A 596 -10.38 7.79 19.82
N LEU A 597 -9.81 8.20 18.69
CA LEU A 597 -9.26 7.31 17.68
C LEU A 597 -7.74 7.25 17.77
N TYR A 598 -7.19 6.04 17.56
CA TYR A 598 -5.76 5.78 17.56
C TYR A 598 -5.35 5.07 16.28
N TYR A 599 -4.25 5.51 15.67
CA TYR A 599 -3.61 4.85 14.54
C TYR A 599 -2.11 5.05 14.57
N ALA A 600 -1.38 4.24 13.85
CA ALA A 600 0.07 4.36 13.75
C ALA A 600 0.48 4.82 12.36
N LYS A 601 1.55 5.60 12.29
CA LYS A 601 2.17 6.01 11.04
C LYS A 601 3.58 5.47 10.96
N GLY A 602 3.90 4.78 9.84
CA GLY A 602 5.21 4.21 9.59
C GLY A 602 6.31 5.26 9.42
N SER A 603 7.54 4.85 9.67
CA SER A 603 8.75 5.62 9.33
C SER A 603 9.00 5.56 7.82
N PRO A 604 9.70 6.55 7.24
CA PRO A 604 10.05 6.54 5.83
C PRO A 604 11.08 5.46 5.48
N TRP A 605 11.19 5.17 4.20
CA TRP A 605 12.25 4.36 3.63
C TRP A 605 12.85 5.10 2.41
N PRO A 606 14.16 5.38 2.38
CA PRO A 606 15.18 5.18 3.45
C PRO A 606 14.79 5.85 4.77
N PRO A 607 15.43 5.49 5.91
CA PRO A 607 14.99 5.87 7.25
C PRO A 607 15.31 7.33 7.63
N GLU A 608 15.21 8.25 6.69
CA GLU A 608 15.39 9.69 6.90
C GLU A 608 14.05 10.38 7.14
N VAL A 609 13.80 10.75 8.39
CA VAL A 609 12.55 11.40 8.79
C VAL A 609 12.54 12.87 8.32
N THR A 610 11.54 13.22 7.53
CA THR A 610 11.33 14.56 6.95
C THR A 610 10.04 15.23 7.41
N SER A 611 9.22 14.53 8.20
CA SER A 611 7.94 15.00 8.71
C SER A 611 7.73 14.57 10.17
N LEU A 612 7.08 15.45 10.96
CA LEU A 612 6.85 15.25 12.39
C LEU A 612 5.99 14.02 12.73
N HIS A 613 5.21 13.53 11.78
CA HIS A 613 4.29 12.42 12.04
C HIS A 613 4.82 11.06 11.58
N GLN A 614 5.98 11.02 10.94
CA GLN A 614 6.61 9.76 10.51
C GLN A 614 7.13 8.98 11.73
N GLY A 615 6.79 7.70 11.83
CA GLY A 615 7.16 6.81 12.93
C GLY A 615 6.49 7.16 14.26
N CYS A 616 5.23 7.60 14.22
CA CYS A 616 4.47 8.03 15.38
C CYS A 616 3.16 7.24 15.56
N MET A 617 2.79 7.05 16.83
CA MET A 617 1.42 6.71 17.21
C MET A 617 0.61 8.00 17.36
N MET A 618 -0.53 8.05 16.71
CA MET A 618 -1.40 9.22 16.69
C MET A 618 -2.65 8.98 17.53
N LYS A 619 -3.11 10.02 18.22
CA LYS A 619 -4.41 10.07 18.88
C LYS A 619 -5.22 11.22 18.31
N VAL A 620 -6.46 10.95 17.90
CA VAL A 620 -7.41 11.96 17.43
C VAL A 620 -8.58 12.02 18.38
N ALA A 621 -8.94 13.23 18.78
CA ALA A 621 -10.14 13.45 19.59
C ALA A 621 -11.40 12.95 18.86
N LYS A 622 -12.39 12.43 19.58
CA LYS A 622 -13.63 11.86 19.03
C LYS A 622 -14.33 12.76 18.01
N ASP A 623 -14.32 14.06 18.24
CA ASP A 623 -14.92 15.07 17.34
C ASP A 623 -14.01 15.50 16.18
N GLY A 624 -12.81 14.90 16.07
CA GLY A 624 -11.81 15.23 15.04
C GLY A 624 -11.12 16.58 15.25
N SER A 625 -11.38 17.28 16.36
CA SER A 625 -10.88 18.65 16.58
C SER A 625 -9.38 18.74 16.84
N LYS A 626 -8.75 17.64 17.30
CA LYS A 626 -7.35 17.61 17.71
C LYS A 626 -6.69 16.29 17.37
N LEU A 627 -5.54 16.40 16.71
CA LEU A 627 -4.59 15.31 16.56
C LEU A 627 -3.40 15.56 17.50
N GLU A 628 -2.94 14.52 18.20
CA GLU A 628 -1.73 14.58 19.02
C GLU A 628 -0.84 13.36 18.78
N ILE A 629 0.47 13.55 18.86
CA ILE A 629 1.43 12.46 18.88
C ILE A 629 1.34 11.79 20.25
N PHE A 630 0.95 10.52 20.27
CA PHE A 630 0.77 9.74 21.48
C PHE A 630 2.07 9.03 21.92
N ALA A 631 2.83 8.51 20.94
CA ALA A 631 4.12 7.86 21.15
C ALA A 631 4.99 7.99 19.88
N THR A 632 6.28 7.72 19.96
CA THR A 632 7.26 7.91 18.90
C THR A 632 8.21 6.72 18.77
N GLY A 633 9.02 6.71 17.72
CA GLY A 633 10.06 5.70 17.53
C GLY A 633 9.51 4.38 16.95
N LEU A 634 8.45 4.44 16.13
CA LEU A 634 7.87 3.32 15.44
C LEU A 634 8.51 3.17 14.05
N ARG A 635 8.74 1.94 13.59
CA ARG A 635 9.32 1.69 12.26
C ARG A 635 8.26 1.35 11.21
N ALA A 636 7.62 0.21 11.32
CA ALA A 636 6.54 -0.24 10.43
C ALA A 636 5.44 -0.92 11.27
N PRO A 637 4.67 -0.12 12.02
CA PRO A 637 3.72 -0.57 13.03
C PRO A 637 2.41 -1.02 12.38
N ASN A 638 2.40 -2.24 11.81
CA ASN A 638 1.28 -2.67 10.97
C ASN A 638 -0.02 -2.86 11.75
N GLY A 639 -0.01 -3.25 13.02
CA GLY A 639 -1.24 -3.53 13.73
C GLY A 639 -1.32 -2.94 15.14
N LEU A 640 -2.53 -2.60 15.55
CA LEU A 640 -2.87 -2.09 16.87
C LEU A 640 -3.94 -2.98 17.53
N GLY A 641 -3.89 -3.03 18.87
CA GLY A 641 -4.93 -3.62 19.69
C GLY A 641 -5.39 -2.64 20.78
N MET A 642 -6.70 -2.60 21.02
CA MET A 642 -7.30 -1.87 22.15
C MET A 642 -7.96 -2.86 23.10
N GLY A 643 -7.42 -2.96 24.29
CA GLY A 643 -7.90 -3.88 25.31
C GLY A 643 -9.12 -3.36 26.08
N PRO A 644 -9.72 -4.23 26.91
CA PRO A 644 -10.98 -3.90 27.59
C PRO A 644 -10.87 -2.80 28.64
N GLN A 645 -9.68 -2.34 28.99
CA GLN A 645 -9.43 -1.23 29.92
C GLN A 645 -8.72 -0.05 29.24
N ASP A 646 -8.90 0.10 27.92
CA ASP A 646 -8.25 1.08 27.06
C ASP A 646 -6.71 0.94 27.00
N GLN A 647 -6.20 -0.24 27.30
CA GLN A 647 -4.78 -0.54 27.08
C GLN A 647 -4.50 -0.72 25.59
N LEU A 648 -3.63 0.13 25.08
CA LEU A 648 -3.20 0.12 23.70
C LEU A 648 -1.96 -0.77 23.53
N THR A 649 -1.98 -1.64 22.54
CA THR A 649 -0.83 -2.43 22.06
C THR A 649 -0.56 -2.15 20.60
N PHE A 650 0.65 -2.41 20.15
CA PHE A 650 0.97 -2.41 18.71
C PHE A 650 2.13 -3.36 18.41
N SER A 651 2.11 -3.90 17.21
CA SER A 651 3.23 -4.66 16.65
C SER A 651 4.11 -3.79 15.75
N ASP A 652 5.42 -4.07 15.74
CA ASP A 652 6.37 -3.40 14.87
C ASP A 652 7.28 -4.42 14.18
N ASN A 653 7.58 -4.18 12.90
CA ASN A 653 8.36 -5.09 12.09
C ASN A 653 9.86 -4.89 12.28
N GLN A 654 10.61 -5.99 12.18
CA GLN A 654 12.07 -5.95 12.08
C GLN A 654 12.53 -4.93 11.03
N GLY A 655 13.63 -4.26 11.29
CA GLY A 655 14.23 -3.27 10.40
C GLY A 655 15.34 -2.47 11.05
N HIS A 656 15.64 -1.29 10.53
CA HIS A 656 16.57 -0.37 11.15
C HIS A 656 16.10 -0.02 12.56
N TRP A 657 16.98 -0.14 13.55
CA TRP A 657 16.68 0.07 14.96
C TRP A 657 15.62 -0.89 15.54
N MET A 658 15.19 -1.88 14.76
CA MET A 658 14.24 -2.92 15.17
C MET A 658 14.87 -4.30 15.02
N PRO A 659 15.46 -4.83 16.10
CA PRO A 659 16.20 -6.10 16.12
C PRO A 659 15.42 -7.27 15.57
N ALA A 660 14.16 -7.41 15.97
CA ALA A 660 13.20 -8.44 15.56
C ALA A 660 11.79 -7.85 15.53
N CYS A 661 10.82 -8.58 15.03
CA CYS A 661 9.42 -8.23 15.22
C CYS A 661 9.06 -8.25 16.71
N LYS A 662 8.12 -7.40 17.11
CA LYS A 662 7.76 -7.25 18.52
C LYS A 662 6.33 -6.78 18.70
N VAL A 663 5.74 -7.12 19.84
CA VAL A 663 4.49 -6.54 20.34
C VAL A 663 4.80 -5.63 21.53
N ASN A 664 4.26 -4.43 21.51
CA ASN A 664 4.51 -3.40 22.51
C ASN A 664 3.27 -3.09 23.33
N TRP A 665 3.45 -2.81 24.62
CA TRP A 665 2.44 -2.21 25.49
C TRP A 665 2.63 -0.70 25.50
N VAL A 666 1.64 0.05 25.02
CA VAL A 666 1.83 1.46 24.69
C VAL A 666 1.64 2.36 25.92
N LYS A 667 2.58 3.28 26.12
CA LYS A 667 2.51 4.36 27.10
C LYS A 667 2.44 5.71 26.39
N LYS A 668 1.66 6.64 26.93
CA LYS A 668 1.68 8.01 26.43
C LYS A 668 3.08 8.61 26.60
N GLY A 669 3.63 9.19 25.52
CA GLY A 669 4.99 9.72 25.48
C GLY A 669 6.08 8.66 25.36
N GLY A 670 5.74 7.38 25.19
CA GLY A 670 6.69 6.29 24.97
C GLY A 670 7.56 6.46 23.73
N PHE A 671 8.75 5.83 23.78
CA PHE A 671 9.68 5.74 22.65
C PHE A 671 10.02 4.26 22.39
N TYR A 672 9.75 3.79 21.16
CA TYR A 672 9.76 2.36 20.83
C TYR A 672 10.92 1.92 19.95
N GLY A 673 12.00 2.71 19.85
CA GLY A 673 13.29 2.26 19.38
C GLY A 673 13.76 2.78 18.05
N MET A 674 12.91 3.26 17.13
CA MET A 674 13.34 3.87 15.86
C MET A 674 13.94 5.27 16.13
N VAL A 675 15.26 5.34 16.18
CA VAL A 675 16.00 6.53 16.63
C VAL A 675 15.74 7.74 15.74
N THR A 676 15.69 7.55 14.42
CA THR A 676 15.43 8.64 13.47
C THR A 676 14.01 9.22 13.62
N ALA A 677 13.07 8.45 14.18
CA ALA A 677 11.70 8.86 14.45
C ALA A 677 11.45 9.17 15.95
N ALA A 678 12.47 9.52 16.70
CA ALA A 678 12.32 9.87 18.12
C ALA A 678 11.56 11.18 18.33
N HIS A 679 11.67 12.14 17.41
CA HIS A 679 11.06 13.47 17.47
C HIS A 679 11.28 14.23 18.78
N ARG A 680 12.44 14.04 19.40
CA ARG A 680 12.83 14.69 20.66
C ARG A 680 14.32 14.94 20.73
N SER A 681 14.70 15.96 21.51
CA SER A 681 16.09 16.30 21.80
C SER A 681 16.28 16.37 23.34
N PRO A 682 17.30 15.75 23.92
CA PRO A 682 18.27 14.90 23.25
C PRO A 682 17.63 13.60 22.69
N VAL A 683 18.28 13.01 21.71
CA VAL A 683 17.87 11.71 21.16
C VAL A 683 17.97 10.65 22.25
N PRO A 684 16.95 9.78 22.41
CA PRO A 684 16.98 8.74 23.42
C PRO A 684 18.11 7.73 23.22
N THR A 685 18.75 7.32 24.30
CA THR A 685 19.82 6.30 24.34
C THR A 685 19.30 4.93 24.74
N ASP A 686 18.03 4.81 25.07
CA ASP A 686 17.30 3.58 25.39
C ASP A 686 15.83 3.73 24.96
N PHE A 687 15.09 2.62 24.92
CA PHE A 687 13.71 2.59 24.47
C PHE A 687 12.81 1.81 25.44
N ASP A 688 11.50 2.06 25.37
CA ASP A 688 10.50 1.28 26.10
C ASP A 688 10.52 -0.17 25.60
N ARG A 689 10.82 -1.11 26.51
CA ARG A 689 10.95 -2.53 26.19
C ARG A 689 9.61 -3.08 25.71
N PRO A 690 9.62 -3.96 24.68
CA PRO A 690 8.38 -4.57 24.20
C PRO A 690 7.77 -5.49 25.25
N LEU A 691 6.50 -5.78 25.07
CA LEU A 691 5.84 -6.84 25.81
C LEU A 691 6.54 -8.18 25.55
N PHE A 692 6.82 -8.47 24.28
CA PHE A 692 7.67 -9.59 23.86
C PHE A 692 8.21 -9.38 22.44
N TRP A 693 9.32 -10.06 22.18
CA TRP A 693 9.92 -10.19 20.86
C TRP A 693 9.45 -11.46 20.16
N LEU A 694 9.45 -11.45 18.83
CA LEU A 694 9.18 -12.59 17.96
C LEU A 694 10.32 -12.74 16.95
N PRO A 695 11.03 -13.88 16.94
CA PRO A 695 12.10 -14.12 15.98
C PRO A 695 11.54 -14.31 14.57
N MET A 696 12.36 -14.10 13.55
CA MET A 696 11.97 -14.06 12.13
C MET A 696 11.29 -15.33 11.62
N ASN A 697 11.61 -16.49 12.19
CA ASN A 697 10.94 -17.75 11.85
C ASN A 697 9.49 -17.85 12.37
N MET A 698 9.17 -17.06 13.37
CA MET A 698 7.82 -16.97 13.96
C MET A 698 6.99 -15.85 13.32
N ASP A 699 7.57 -14.67 13.20
CA ASP A 699 6.93 -13.50 12.61
C ASP A 699 7.98 -12.64 11.90
N ASN A 700 7.90 -12.54 10.58
CA ASN A 700 8.81 -11.72 9.78
C ASN A 700 8.16 -10.41 9.30
N SER A 701 6.85 -10.27 9.51
CA SER A 701 6.09 -9.06 9.24
C SER A 701 4.79 -9.14 10.03
N SER A 702 4.70 -8.35 11.07
CA SER A 702 3.61 -8.40 12.05
C SER A 702 2.27 -7.93 11.45
N GLY A 703 1.18 -8.46 11.98
CA GLY A 703 -0.19 -8.04 11.71
C GLY A 703 -0.83 -7.33 12.89
N GLY A 704 -2.14 -7.42 13.02
CA GLY A 704 -2.93 -6.77 14.07
C GLY A 704 -3.04 -7.54 15.37
N GLU A 705 -3.43 -6.82 16.42
CA GLU A 705 -3.77 -7.39 17.70
C GLU A 705 -5.27 -7.32 17.95
N GLY A 706 -5.76 -8.27 18.76
CA GLY A 706 -7.14 -8.31 19.24
C GLY A 706 -7.24 -8.88 20.64
N TRP A 707 -8.39 -8.71 21.27
CA TRP A 707 -8.65 -9.20 22.61
C TRP A 707 -9.88 -10.09 22.59
N VAL A 708 -9.80 -11.21 23.31
CA VAL A 708 -10.92 -12.12 23.49
C VAL A 708 -11.80 -11.61 24.62
N SER A 709 -13.11 -11.60 24.39
CA SER A 709 -14.11 -11.27 25.40
C SER A 709 -15.12 -12.41 25.53
N GLY A 710 -15.33 -12.86 26.76
CA GLY A 710 -16.25 -13.94 27.08
C GLY A 710 -15.73 -15.33 26.66
N ASP A 711 -16.60 -16.33 26.80
CA ASP A 711 -16.28 -17.76 26.69
C ASP A 711 -16.62 -18.41 25.36
N LYS A 712 -17.24 -17.67 24.44
CA LYS A 712 -17.70 -18.21 23.14
C LYS A 712 -16.53 -18.66 22.23
N TRP A 713 -15.32 -18.12 22.47
CA TRP A 713 -14.11 -18.50 21.73
C TRP A 713 -13.19 -19.43 22.56
N GLY A 714 -13.74 -20.14 23.54
CA GLY A 714 -13.02 -21.10 24.38
C GLY A 714 -12.44 -20.47 25.65
N PRO A 715 -11.38 -21.05 26.23
CA PRO A 715 -10.93 -20.74 27.59
C PRO A 715 -10.06 -19.47 27.70
N PHE A 716 -10.10 -18.57 26.73
CA PHE A 716 -9.16 -17.45 26.59
C PHE A 716 -9.77 -16.06 26.83
N ASP A 717 -10.83 -15.96 27.64
CA ASP A 717 -11.38 -14.67 28.04
C ASP A 717 -10.31 -13.72 28.58
N GLY A 718 -10.26 -12.48 28.09
CA GLY A 718 -9.28 -11.47 28.47
C GLY A 718 -7.90 -11.63 27.79
N GLN A 719 -7.73 -12.62 26.92
CA GLN A 719 -6.43 -12.92 26.31
C GLN A 719 -6.16 -12.01 25.10
N LEU A 720 -4.92 -11.54 24.99
CA LEU A 720 -4.40 -10.86 23.82
C LEU A 720 -4.11 -11.85 22.71
N LEU A 721 -4.47 -11.48 21.47
CA LEU A 721 -4.19 -12.21 20.26
C LEU A 721 -3.31 -11.36 19.33
N HIS A 722 -2.44 -12.03 18.58
CA HIS A 722 -1.59 -11.39 17.58
C HIS A 722 -1.64 -12.15 16.25
N THR A 723 -1.45 -11.47 15.14
CA THR A 723 -1.40 -12.06 13.80
C THR A 723 -0.10 -11.71 13.10
N SER A 724 0.37 -12.59 12.21
CA SER A 724 1.49 -12.30 11.31
C SER A 724 0.98 -12.15 9.89
N TYR A 725 1.28 -11.02 9.30
CA TYR A 725 1.12 -10.78 7.88
C TYR A 725 2.06 -11.67 7.05
N GLY A 726 3.35 -11.65 7.39
CA GLY A 726 4.37 -12.36 6.62
C GLY A 726 4.23 -13.87 6.69
N LYS A 727 4.01 -14.45 7.87
CA LYS A 727 3.85 -15.90 8.08
C LYS A 727 2.42 -16.39 7.88
N ALA A 728 1.47 -15.50 7.58
CA ALA A 728 0.05 -15.82 7.46
C ALA A 728 -0.42 -16.74 8.62
N THR A 729 -0.16 -16.33 9.85
CA THR A 729 -0.37 -17.13 11.04
C THR A 729 -0.96 -16.33 12.21
N PHE A 730 -1.22 -17.03 13.33
CA PHE A 730 -2.01 -16.54 14.44
C PHE A 730 -1.43 -16.99 15.77
N PHE A 731 -1.42 -16.09 16.76
CA PHE A 731 -0.82 -16.33 18.07
C PHE A 731 -1.80 -16.02 19.21
N ILE A 732 -1.72 -16.81 20.28
CA ILE A 732 -2.22 -16.44 21.61
C ILE A 732 -1.06 -15.82 22.37
N CYS A 733 -1.30 -14.65 22.95
CA CYS A 733 -0.28 -13.86 23.63
C CYS A 733 -0.54 -13.77 25.12
N TYR A 734 0.49 -13.88 25.91
CA TYR A 734 0.46 -13.82 27.36
C TYR A 734 1.13 -12.55 27.83
N HIS A 735 0.62 -11.98 28.92
CA HIS A 735 1.19 -10.78 29.51
C HIS A 735 1.09 -10.80 31.03
N GLU A 736 2.04 -10.15 31.67
CA GLU A 736 2.05 -9.88 33.09
C GLU A 736 2.82 -8.60 33.39
N GLU A 737 2.60 -8.07 34.59
CA GLU A 737 3.39 -6.98 35.11
C GLU A 737 4.29 -7.47 36.23
N VAL A 738 5.59 -7.22 36.11
CA VAL A 738 6.61 -7.58 37.15
C VAL A 738 7.46 -6.36 37.43
N GLY A 739 7.47 -5.91 38.67
CA GLY A 739 8.27 -4.75 39.07
C GLY A 739 7.98 -3.47 38.29
N GLY A 740 6.73 -3.24 37.91
CA GLY A 740 6.31 -2.08 37.10
C GLY A 740 6.67 -2.17 35.62
N LYS A 741 7.13 -3.34 35.14
CA LYS A 741 7.42 -3.59 33.71
C LYS A 741 6.47 -4.64 33.17
N MET A 742 5.90 -4.33 32.01
CA MET A 742 5.13 -5.29 31.23
C MET A 742 6.08 -6.25 30.52
N GLN A 743 5.71 -7.55 30.53
CA GLN A 743 6.43 -8.61 29.86
C GLN A 743 5.47 -9.72 29.45
N GLY A 744 5.91 -10.63 28.60
CA GLY A 744 5.05 -11.69 28.15
C GLY A 744 5.62 -12.54 27.02
N GLY A 745 4.75 -13.21 26.29
CA GLY A 745 5.17 -14.09 25.21
C GLY A 745 3.99 -14.55 24.36
N ALA A 746 4.29 -15.41 23.40
CA ALA A 746 3.31 -15.91 22.47
C ALA A 746 3.48 -17.40 22.17
N VAL A 747 2.35 -18.01 21.83
CA VAL A 747 2.25 -19.39 21.34
C VAL A 747 1.54 -19.37 19.99
N LYS A 748 2.13 -20.02 18.99
CA LYS A 748 1.56 -20.12 17.66
C LYS A 748 0.43 -21.15 17.63
N LEU A 749 -0.71 -20.78 17.05
CA LEU A 749 -1.75 -21.74 16.71
C LEU A 749 -1.44 -22.43 15.36
N PRO A 750 -1.66 -23.74 15.23
CA PRO A 750 -1.42 -24.48 13.99
C PRO A 750 -2.57 -24.24 12.97
N LEU A 751 -2.76 -22.98 12.60
CA LEU A 751 -3.76 -22.51 11.64
C LEU A 751 -3.09 -22.00 10.37
N SER A 752 -3.76 -22.18 9.24
CA SER A 752 -3.31 -21.67 7.94
C SER A 752 -4.34 -20.71 7.38
N PHE A 753 -3.85 -19.59 6.82
CA PHE A 753 -4.67 -18.55 6.24
C PHE A 753 -4.34 -18.40 4.75
N VAL A 754 -5.33 -17.95 3.97
CA VAL A 754 -5.17 -17.85 2.51
C VAL A 754 -4.51 -16.53 2.08
N SER A 755 -4.42 -15.54 2.97
CA SER A 755 -3.78 -14.24 2.74
C SER A 755 -2.95 -13.84 3.97
N GLY A 756 -2.02 -12.92 3.83
CA GLY A 756 -1.28 -12.34 4.97
C GLY A 756 -2.26 -11.69 5.94
N VAL A 757 -2.23 -12.08 7.22
CA VAL A 757 -3.25 -11.65 8.18
C VAL A 757 -2.90 -10.28 8.75
N MET A 758 -3.75 -9.27 8.48
CA MET A 758 -3.49 -7.89 8.88
C MET A 758 -4.30 -7.43 10.09
N ARG A 759 -5.58 -7.78 10.14
CA ARG A 759 -6.49 -7.29 11.21
C ARG A 759 -7.30 -8.42 11.79
N ILE A 760 -7.68 -8.22 13.04
CA ILE A 760 -8.39 -9.21 13.85
C ILE A 760 -9.48 -8.50 14.65
N ARG A 761 -10.70 -9.05 14.67
CA ARG A 761 -11.82 -8.58 15.49
C ARG A 761 -12.64 -9.75 15.99
N GLN A 762 -13.20 -9.60 17.18
CA GLN A 762 -14.20 -10.53 17.69
C GLN A 762 -15.60 -10.07 17.27
N SER A 763 -16.38 -10.98 16.71
CA SER A 763 -17.74 -10.68 16.31
C SER A 763 -18.67 -10.60 17.53
N PRO A 764 -19.47 -9.55 17.69
CA PRO A 764 -20.45 -9.43 18.81
C PRO A 764 -21.61 -10.44 18.66
N SER A 765 -21.89 -10.93 17.45
CA SER A 765 -23.01 -11.82 17.19
C SER A 765 -22.75 -13.25 17.59
N ASP A 766 -21.63 -13.85 17.16
CA ASP A 766 -21.28 -15.25 17.43
C ASP A 766 -20.12 -15.43 18.42
N GLY A 767 -19.42 -14.33 18.78
CA GLY A 767 -18.28 -14.36 19.68
C GLY A 767 -17.03 -14.99 19.10
N GLN A 768 -17.03 -15.34 17.80
CA GLN A 768 -15.87 -15.90 17.12
C GLN A 768 -14.90 -14.79 16.66
N ILE A 769 -13.66 -15.19 16.40
CA ILE A 769 -12.64 -14.29 15.92
C ILE A 769 -12.66 -14.26 14.38
N TYR A 770 -12.62 -13.08 13.81
CA TYR A 770 -12.52 -12.87 12.37
C TYR A 770 -11.25 -12.13 12.04
N VAL A 771 -10.71 -12.45 10.87
CA VAL A 771 -9.49 -11.84 10.35
C VAL A 771 -9.66 -11.44 8.89
N VAL A 772 -8.99 -10.35 8.53
CA VAL A 772 -8.82 -9.92 7.15
C VAL A 772 -7.34 -9.72 6.86
N GLY A 773 -6.99 -9.78 5.59
CA GLY A 773 -5.61 -9.60 5.20
C GLY A 773 -5.45 -9.45 3.69
N MET A 774 -4.24 -9.16 3.28
CA MET A 774 -3.90 -8.93 1.88
C MET A 774 -2.55 -9.56 1.50
N ARG A 775 -2.27 -9.56 0.21
CA ARG A 775 -0.94 -9.76 -0.37
C ARG A 775 -0.50 -8.45 -1.02
N GLY A 776 0.70 -7.98 -0.72
CA GLY A 776 1.29 -6.76 -1.28
C GLY A 776 2.81 -6.75 -1.12
N TRP A 777 3.30 -7.26 0.02
CA TRP A 777 4.70 -7.59 0.26
C TRP A 777 4.85 -9.10 0.43
N GLN A 778 6.06 -9.60 0.68
CA GLN A 778 6.33 -11.01 0.90
C GLN A 778 5.48 -11.58 2.05
N THR A 779 4.70 -12.60 1.73
CA THR A 779 3.91 -13.39 2.68
C THR A 779 3.88 -14.84 2.23
N ASP A 780 3.78 -15.76 3.18
CA ASP A 780 3.66 -17.22 2.91
C ASP A 780 2.30 -17.59 2.29
N ALA A 781 1.37 -16.62 2.18
CA ALA A 781 0.02 -16.84 1.65
C ALA A 781 -0.12 -16.37 0.18
N ALA A 782 -1.04 -16.99 -0.56
CA ALA A 782 -1.15 -16.84 -2.01
C ALA A 782 -2.24 -15.87 -2.49
N GLN A 783 -3.31 -15.67 -1.69
CA GLN A 783 -4.48 -14.90 -2.15
C GLN A 783 -4.30 -13.39 -1.97
N PRO A 784 -4.80 -12.57 -2.92
CA PRO A 784 -4.69 -11.10 -2.83
C PRO A 784 -5.41 -10.51 -1.61
N GLY A 785 -6.46 -11.15 -1.13
CA GLY A 785 -7.18 -10.73 0.08
C GLY A 785 -7.92 -11.88 0.73
N ALA A 786 -8.38 -11.68 1.96
CA ALA A 786 -9.16 -12.68 2.69
C ALA A 786 -10.15 -12.07 3.68
N PHE A 787 -11.25 -12.77 3.92
CA PHE A 787 -12.12 -12.61 5.07
C PHE A 787 -12.36 -13.99 5.64
N GLN A 788 -11.81 -14.29 6.84
CA GLN A 788 -11.82 -15.63 7.42
C GLN A 788 -12.25 -15.57 8.88
N ARG A 789 -12.85 -16.67 9.37
CA ARG A 789 -13.28 -16.84 10.76
C ARG A 789 -12.46 -17.92 11.43
N VAL A 790 -11.85 -17.62 12.55
CA VAL A 790 -11.21 -18.59 13.46
C VAL A 790 -12.26 -19.03 14.47
N ARG A 791 -12.80 -20.21 14.25
CA ARG A 791 -13.93 -20.76 15.01
C ARG A 791 -13.47 -21.81 16.01
N TRP A 792 -13.89 -21.65 17.28
CA TRP A 792 -13.73 -22.70 18.28
C TRP A 792 -14.72 -23.83 18.04
N THR A 793 -14.24 -25.07 18.10
CA THR A 793 -15.04 -26.30 17.82
C THR A 793 -15.69 -26.89 19.06
N GLY A 794 -15.45 -26.32 20.26
CA GLY A 794 -15.89 -26.85 21.54
C GLY A 794 -14.98 -27.93 22.13
N LYS A 795 -13.87 -28.27 21.45
CA LYS A 795 -12.90 -29.25 21.93
C LYS A 795 -11.90 -28.66 22.89
N SER A 796 -11.23 -29.54 23.68
CA SER A 796 -10.06 -29.21 24.48
C SER A 796 -8.99 -28.54 23.65
N VAL A 797 -8.32 -27.55 24.23
CA VAL A 797 -7.35 -26.73 23.52
C VAL A 797 -5.92 -27.17 23.76
N ASN A 798 -5.62 -27.70 24.95
CA ASN A 798 -4.32 -28.25 25.37
C ASN A 798 -3.16 -27.24 25.24
N LEU A 799 -3.41 -25.96 25.53
CA LEU A 799 -2.46 -24.86 25.41
C LEU A 799 -2.26 -24.15 26.76
N PRO A 800 -1.17 -23.40 26.92
CA PRO A 800 -1.04 -22.49 28.05
C PRO A 800 -2.22 -21.50 28.13
N LYS A 801 -2.74 -21.28 29.33
CA LYS A 801 -3.73 -20.28 29.67
C LYS A 801 -3.09 -19.03 30.26
N SER A 802 -2.01 -19.21 31.02
CA SER A 802 -1.22 -18.11 31.57
C SER A 802 0.23 -18.54 31.81
N ILE A 803 1.13 -17.57 31.79
CA ILE A 803 2.54 -17.75 32.08
C ILE A 803 2.92 -16.71 33.10
N LYS A 804 3.65 -17.12 34.17
CA LYS A 804 4.11 -16.27 35.25
C LYS A 804 5.58 -16.44 35.47
N THR A 805 6.30 -15.35 35.61
CA THR A 805 7.70 -15.30 36.04
C THR A 805 7.76 -15.27 37.54
N LEU A 806 8.49 -16.20 38.12
CA LEU A 806 8.82 -16.28 39.55
C LEU A 806 10.31 -15.95 39.73
N LYS A 807 10.76 -15.79 40.96
CA LYS A 807 12.16 -15.38 41.24
C LYS A 807 13.19 -16.25 40.50
N ASP A 808 13.04 -17.56 40.55
CA ASP A 808 13.94 -18.54 39.96
C ASP A 808 13.17 -19.62 39.18
N ALA A 809 12.00 -19.28 38.64
CA ALA A 809 11.16 -20.25 37.91
C ALA A 809 10.21 -19.59 36.94
N ILE A 810 9.65 -20.37 36.00
CA ILE A 810 8.51 -20.02 35.17
C ILE A 810 7.35 -20.96 35.49
N ALA A 811 6.18 -20.43 35.82
CA ALA A 811 4.95 -21.18 36.01
C ALA A 811 4.03 -21.07 34.81
N ILE A 812 3.67 -22.17 34.19
CA ILE A 812 2.80 -22.24 33.01
C ILE A 812 1.51 -22.96 33.42
N THR A 813 0.40 -22.22 33.42
CA THR A 813 -0.92 -22.83 33.66
C THR A 813 -1.55 -23.22 32.33
N PHE A 814 -1.94 -24.46 32.15
CA PHE A 814 -2.58 -24.99 30.96
C PHE A 814 -4.11 -24.95 31.05
N THR A 815 -4.78 -24.99 29.92
CA THR A 815 -6.24 -25.10 29.82
C THR A 815 -6.74 -26.42 30.38
N ASP A 816 -6.00 -27.50 30.16
CA ASP A 816 -6.34 -28.89 30.51
C ASP A 816 -5.30 -29.46 31.46
N ALA A 817 -5.72 -30.41 32.29
CA ALA A 817 -4.79 -31.05 33.22
C ALA A 817 -3.77 -31.93 32.49
N LEU A 818 -2.49 -31.84 32.87
CA LEU A 818 -1.39 -32.61 32.31
C LEU A 818 -1.21 -33.96 33.04
N SER A 819 -0.65 -34.94 32.35
CA SER A 819 -0.18 -36.19 32.94
C SER A 819 1.07 -35.96 33.76
N LYS A 820 1.11 -36.50 34.98
CA LYS A 820 2.31 -36.42 35.87
C LYS A 820 3.51 -37.07 35.21
N ASP A 821 3.33 -38.15 34.48
CA ASP A 821 4.41 -38.92 33.88
C ASP A 821 5.10 -38.17 32.74
N SER A 822 4.36 -37.26 32.08
CA SER A 822 4.92 -36.42 31.02
C SER A 822 5.50 -35.09 31.52
N ALA A 823 5.19 -34.66 32.74
CA ALA A 823 5.62 -33.39 33.29
C ALA A 823 7.07 -33.48 33.84
N THR A 824 8.03 -33.76 32.97
CA THR A 824 9.44 -33.96 33.29
C THR A 824 10.34 -33.02 32.49
N ALA A 825 11.58 -32.85 32.98
CA ALA A 825 12.59 -32.00 32.29
C ALA A 825 12.93 -32.54 30.89
N ASP A 826 12.89 -33.85 30.67
CA ASP A 826 13.23 -34.49 29.39
C ASP A 826 12.22 -34.11 28.26
N ASN A 827 11.04 -33.69 28.63
CA ASN A 827 10.00 -33.24 27.70
C ASN A 827 10.05 -31.71 27.44
N LEU A 828 11.09 -31.03 27.92
CA LEU A 828 11.30 -29.59 27.74
C LEU A 828 12.65 -29.35 27.08
N ALA A 829 12.67 -28.35 26.16
CA ALA A 829 13.90 -27.78 25.63
C ALA A 829 13.82 -26.27 25.79
N ILE A 830 14.79 -25.68 26.48
CA ILE A 830 14.79 -24.24 26.83
C ILE A 830 16.05 -23.60 26.30
N GLU A 831 15.86 -22.50 25.59
CA GLU A 831 16.93 -21.71 25.02
C GLU A 831 16.69 -20.23 25.30
N ALA A 832 17.77 -19.46 25.42
CA ALA A 832 17.68 -18.02 25.64
C ALA A 832 18.67 -17.26 24.78
N TRP A 833 18.24 -16.08 24.33
CA TRP A 833 19.08 -15.14 23.58
C TRP A 833 18.63 -13.69 23.76
N ASN A 834 19.52 -12.77 23.44
CA ASN A 834 19.26 -11.34 23.40
C ASN A 834 19.45 -10.79 21.98
N TYR A 835 18.98 -9.58 21.79
CA TYR A 835 19.15 -8.83 20.57
C TYR A 835 20.02 -7.58 20.78
N LYS A 836 20.61 -7.09 19.71
CA LYS A 836 21.39 -5.83 19.70
C LYS A 836 20.56 -4.71 19.06
N TRP A 837 20.32 -3.66 19.81
CA TRP A 837 19.65 -2.47 19.30
C TRP A 837 20.66 -1.55 18.61
N THR A 838 20.63 -1.47 17.29
CA THR A 838 21.55 -0.68 16.45
C THR A 838 20.82 -0.14 15.23
N GLU A 839 21.50 0.74 14.47
CA GLU A 839 21.00 1.25 13.19
C GLU A 839 20.90 0.17 12.10
N GLU A 840 21.63 -0.92 12.24
CA GLU A 840 21.59 -2.03 11.28
C GLU A 840 20.19 -2.63 11.17
N TYR A 841 19.90 -3.23 10.01
CA TYR A 841 18.63 -3.89 9.76
C TYR A 841 18.57 -5.23 10.47
N GLY A 842 17.75 -5.31 11.52
CA GLY A 842 17.65 -6.49 12.36
C GLY A 842 18.83 -6.67 13.33
N SER A 843 18.91 -7.84 13.94
CA SER A 843 19.98 -8.21 14.86
C SER A 843 20.26 -9.70 14.77
N PRO A 844 21.53 -10.14 14.90
CA PRO A 844 21.81 -11.52 15.22
C PRO A 844 21.22 -11.88 16.59
N GLU A 845 20.96 -13.16 16.80
CA GLU A 845 20.56 -13.73 18.08
C GLU A 845 21.82 -14.01 18.88
N LEU A 846 21.93 -13.43 20.10
CA LEU A 846 23.16 -13.40 20.89
C LEU A 846 23.00 -14.15 22.22
N LYS A 847 23.92 -15.03 22.51
CA LYS A 847 23.99 -15.73 23.82
C LYS A 847 24.05 -14.72 24.98
N PRO A 848 23.12 -14.75 25.96
CA PRO A 848 23.18 -13.91 27.14
C PRO A 848 24.47 -14.10 27.94
N SER A 849 25.05 -15.31 27.96
CA SER A 849 26.28 -15.62 28.70
C SER A 849 27.55 -15.00 28.14
N THR A 850 27.62 -14.82 26.80
CA THR A 850 28.87 -14.44 26.11
C THR A 850 28.78 -13.24 25.20
N GLY A 851 27.55 -12.85 24.80
CA GLY A 851 27.29 -11.83 23.78
C GLY A 851 27.67 -12.27 22.36
N LYS A 852 28.02 -13.52 22.12
CA LYS A 852 28.32 -14.08 20.80
C LYS A 852 27.05 -14.65 20.17
N GLU A 853 27.05 -14.80 18.84
CA GLU A 853 25.93 -15.41 18.13
C GLU A 853 25.61 -16.81 18.62
N GLY A 854 24.31 -17.12 18.65
CA GLY A 854 23.73 -18.39 19.08
C GLY A 854 22.89 -18.25 20.36
N HIS A 855 22.47 -19.38 20.89
CA HIS A 855 21.56 -19.48 22.05
C HIS A 855 22.27 -20.15 23.25
N ASP A 856 21.92 -19.71 24.44
CA ASP A 856 22.27 -20.46 25.68
C ASP A 856 21.19 -21.51 25.90
N VAL A 857 21.62 -22.77 26.04
CA VAL A 857 20.76 -23.87 26.47
C VAL A 857 20.60 -23.80 27.98
N ILE A 858 19.36 -23.80 28.45
CA ILE A 858 19.03 -23.75 29.88
C ILE A 858 18.44 -25.11 30.29
N VAL A 859 19.07 -25.74 31.28
CA VAL A 859 18.57 -27.00 31.85
C VAL A 859 17.82 -26.69 33.13
N PRO A 860 16.53 -27.03 33.25
CA PRO A 860 15.79 -26.82 34.49
C PRO A 860 16.37 -27.68 35.63
N SER A 861 16.44 -27.15 36.84
CA SER A 861 16.87 -27.87 38.03
C SER A 861 15.77 -28.79 38.55
N ALA A 862 14.52 -28.43 38.37
CA ALA A 862 13.36 -29.25 38.69
C ALA A 862 12.16 -28.85 37.83
N VAL A 863 11.22 -29.79 37.66
CA VAL A 863 9.91 -29.56 37.06
C VAL A 863 8.86 -30.12 37.99
N THR A 864 7.89 -29.32 38.37
CA THR A 864 6.82 -29.72 39.29
C THR A 864 5.45 -29.44 38.68
N LEU A 865 4.51 -30.34 38.96
CA LEU A 865 3.12 -30.21 38.53
C LEU A 865 2.22 -29.97 39.75
N SER A 866 1.35 -28.95 39.68
CA SER A 866 0.39 -28.65 40.73
C SER A 866 -0.57 -29.83 41.00
N ALA A 867 -1.22 -29.83 42.18
CA ALA A 867 -2.11 -30.92 42.59
C ALA A 867 -3.32 -31.12 41.65
N ASP A 868 -3.79 -30.06 41.01
CA ASP A 868 -4.86 -30.09 40.01
C ASP A 868 -4.39 -30.47 38.60
N GLY A 869 -3.07 -30.71 38.46
CA GLY A 869 -2.46 -31.07 37.17
C GLY A 869 -2.36 -29.94 36.14
N LYS A 870 -2.72 -28.71 36.49
CA LYS A 870 -2.82 -27.67 35.49
C LYS A 870 -1.62 -26.72 35.41
N THR A 871 -0.89 -26.56 36.49
CA THR A 871 0.26 -25.64 36.52
C THR A 871 1.58 -26.40 36.56
N LEU A 872 2.37 -26.22 35.50
CA LEU A 872 3.74 -26.72 35.41
C LEU A 872 4.69 -25.61 35.86
N THR A 873 5.43 -25.87 36.94
CA THR A 873 6.49 -24.96 37.39
C THR A 873 7.85 -25.51 36.98
N ILE A 874 8.63 -24.70 36.30
CA ILE A 874 9.95 -25.01 35.75
C ILE A 874 10.97 -24.18 36.52
N ASP A 875 11.77 -24.84 37.36
CA ASP A 875 12.79 -24.19 38.19
C ASP A 875 14.03 -23.87 37.34
N LEU A 876 14.38 -22.59 37.28
CA LEU A 876 15.47 -22.02 36.50
C LEU A 876 16.33 -21.12 37.40
N PRO A 877 17.21 -21.70 38.22
CA PRO A 877 18.02 -20.95 39.18
C PRO A 877 18.86 -19.87 38.51
N GLY A 878 18.81 -18.66 39.06
CA GLY A 878 19.53 -17.51 38.50
C GLY A 878 18.85 -16.88 37.28
N LEU A 879 17.56 -17.06 37.11
CA LEU A 879 16.77 -16.43 36.06
C LEU A 879 16.97 -14.91 36.03
N LYS A 880 17.23 -14.35 34.86
CA LYS A 880 17.53 -12.91 34.64
C LYS A 880 16.69 -12.38 33.51
N PRO A 881 16.54 -11.05 33.39
CA PRO A 881 15.97 -10.43 32.22
C PRO A 881 16.69 -10.91 30.95
N VAL A 882 15.89 -11.25 29.93
CA VAL A 882 16.35 -11.74 28.63
C VAL A 882 15.33 -11.38 27.56
N ASP A 883 15.83 -10.97 26.39
CA ASP A 883 14.93 -10.58 25.30
C ASP A 883 14.08 -11.75 24.79
N GLN A 884 14.66 -12.95 24.75
CA GLN A 884 13.94 -14.14 24.32
C GLN A 884 14.27 -15.37 25.18
N LEU A 885 13.26 -15.96 25.77
CA LEU A 885 13.26 -17.29 26.37
C LEU A 885 12.34 -18.19 25.56
N LYS A 886 12.90 -19.16 24.85
CA LYS A 886 12.13 -20.16 24.12
C LYS A 886 11.96 -21.39 25.00
N ILE A 887 10.71 -21.82 25.20
CA ILE A 887 10.38 -23.06 25.91
C ILE A 887 9.62 -23.95 24.94
N LYS A 888 10.24 -24.99 24.45
CA LYS A 888 9.62 -26.06 23.68
C LYS A 888 9.20 -27.17 24.61
N TYR A 889 7.96 -27.60 24.51
CA TYR A 889 7.41 -28.68 25.33
C TYR A 889 6.69 -29.71 24.49
N LYS A 890 6.78 -30.98 24.95
CA LYS A 890 6.06 -32.12 24.40
C LYS A 890 5.49 -32.92 25.55
N LEU A 891 4.27 -32.56 25.96
CA LEU A 891 3.59 -33.11 27.12
C LEU A 891 2.36 -33.89 26.70
N GLU A 892 1.78 -34.62 27.63
CA GLU A 892 0.49 -35.28 27.49
C GLU A 892 -0.48 -34.72 28.51
N THR A 893 -1.75 -34.62 28.16
CA THR A 893 -2.82 -34.31 29.10
C THR A 893 -3.16 -35.56 29.95
N ALA A 894 -3.90 -35.38 31.04
CA ALA A 894 -4.40 -36.45 31.85
C ALA A 894 -5.41 -37.35 31.08
N ALA A 895 -5.95 -36.83 29.95
CA ALA A 895 -6.82 -37.56 29.03
C ALA A 895 -6.04 -38.34 27.93
N GLY A 896 -4.69 -38.29 27.94
CA GLY A 896 -3.84 -38.93 26.93
C GLY A 896 -3.73 -38.20 25.61
N GLU A 897 -4.16 -36.94 25.55
CA GLU A 897 -3.98 -36.08 24.35
C GLU A 897 -2.61 -35.40 24.36
N THR A 898 -2.01 -35.17 23.19
CA THR A 898 -0.75 -34.48 23.07
C THR A 898 -0.93 -32.97 23.30
N ALA A 899 -0.13 -32.42 24.22
CA ALA A 899 0.08 -30.98 24.40
C ALA A 899 1.51 -30.64 24.02
N SER A 900 1.73 -30.11 22.80
CA SER A 900 3.07 -29.83 22.28
C SER A 900 3.07 -28.48 21.56
N ASN A 901 3.99 -27.59 21.91
CA ASN A 901 4.16 -26.30 21.25
C ASN A 901 5.50 -25.65 21.63
N GLU A 902 5.73 -24.44 21.15
CA GLU A 902 6.85 -23.57 21.49
C GLU A 902 6.32 -22.26 22.07
N ILE A 903 6.80 -21.86 23.22
CA ILE A 903 6.53 -20.57 23.85
C ILE A 903 7.73 -19.67 23.57
N TYR A 904 7.49 -18.49 23.06
CA TYR A 904 8.48 -17.42 22.91
C TYR A 904 8.14 -16.33 23.91
N TYR A 905 8.99 -16.15 24.91
CA TYR A 905 8.71 -15.30 26.08
C TYR A 905 9.84 -14.29 26.30
N THR A 906 9.49 -13.06 26.64
CA THR A 906 10.44 -12.00 27.00
C THR A 906 10.36 -11.74 28.49
N ILE A 907 11.50 -11.63 29.16
CA ILE A 907 11.61 -11.32 30.61
C ILE A 907 12.25 -9.95 30.73
N ASN A 908 11.45 -8.94 31.05
CA ASN A 908 11.92 -7.55 31.26
C ASN A 908 12.29 -7.31 32.76
N ALA A 909 11.74 -8.10 33.65
CA ALA A 909 12.03 -8.07 35.09
C ALA A 909 11.77 -9.45 35.73
N VAL A 910 12.48 -9.72 36.81
CA VAL A 910 12.27 -10.90 37.66
C VAL A 910 11.80 -10.41 39.03
N PRO A 911 10.84 -11.08 39.73
CA PRO A 911 10.31 -10.67 41.03
C PRO A 911 11.37 -10.58 42.16
#